data_75c99e39f90fe8bd59bbd1df1c674964
#
_entry.id   75c99e39f90fe8bd59bbd1df1c674964
#
_cell.length_a   1.000
_cell.length_b   1.000
_cell.length_c   1.000
_cell.angle_alpha   90.00
_cell.angle_beta   90.00
_cell.angle_gamma   90.00
#
_symmetry.space_group_name_H-M   'P 1'
#
loop_
_entity.id
_entity.type
_entity.pdbx_description
1 polymer ?
#
loop_
_entity_poly.entity_id
_entity_poly.type
_entity_poly.pdbx_seq_one_letter_code
_entity_poly.pdbx_strand_id
1 'polypeptide(L)'
;MSQAVPLAEKDGLPVAPVARKPGAVRHAAGPALTLGALGVVYGDIGTSPLYAFKEAVKAGISGGAPVAAAATGAVSLILWSLILIVSLKYAVLILRADNRGEGGIVAMLALLGARHAKAGTWQALLLVVGLIGAALLYGDGAITPAISVLSAIEGLKVDAPVLTPFVLPLTILILIGLFLVQRKGVTVIGRVFGPVMLVWFTVLVLLAVPAIWQAPQILAAANPWRAVDFLFHAGWHVSFLMLGAAFLAVTGGEAMYADLGHFGAPAIRTAWFGLVLPALLIHYCGQGALLIAEPDAIENPFYRLAPDWAHYPLVALATMATVIASQAVISGVYSLTQQAIQLGFMPTMRVVHTDRDERGQIYVPAVNWLLALATLVAVVVFGSSDALAGAYGIAVSALMGITTLLAALIALRWGYSLAAVLAVNGFFLAIDLVFLAANSTKLLEGGWFPLVLAFTVAFLMLTWMKGNRVLEAVREPLRQKESAFLARLASHPPVTLPGTAAFLSAASEGIPMALGRLVERSRCLHERILLITVIYEEEPIVPATQRAQVTLVASGIRKAISQYTPGMERVVLHYGFMQTASIPEGLQCAVASGLLPAEFIEDITYFVGHEAIIPSPTNPGMYSWREGLYAFMKRNAERTGAHFGLPTRQVVEVGTEIEI
;
A
#
# COMPACT_ATOMS: atom_id res chain seq x y z
N MET A 1 -39.27 42.33 -27.37
CA MET A 1 -37.94 42.09 -27.93
C MET A 1 -37.20 41.15 -26.99
N SER A 2 -37.27 39.88 -27.31
CA SER A 2 -36.64 38.78 -26.58
C SER A 2 -35.27 38.53 -27.20
N GLN A 3 -34.20 38.65 -26.42
CA GLN A 3 -32.88 38.17 -26.85
C GLN A 3 -32.63 36.80 -26.25
N ALA A 4 -32.59 35.78 -27.08
CA ALA A 4 -32.12 34.44 -26.76
C ALA A 4 -30.62 34.47 -26.63
N VAL A 5 -30.12 33.91 -25.50
CA VAL A 5 -28.71 33.63 -25.26
C VAL A 5 -28.42 32.26 -25.83
N PRO A 6 -27.39 32.06 -26.69
CA PRO A 6 -27.06 30.77 -27.23
C PRO A 6 -26.30 29.92 -26.14
N LEU A 7 -26.71 28.65 -26.04
CA LEU A 7 -25.99 27.61 -25.29
C LEU A 7 -24.63 27.37 -25.96
N ALA A 8 -23.55 27.72 -25.27
CA ALA A 8 -22.19 27.39 -25.66
C ALA A 8 -21.86 25.94 -25.31
N GLU A 9 -21.49 25.20 -26.32
CA GLU A 9 -20.83 23.91 -26.24
C GLU A 9 -19.62 23.97 -25.27
N LYS A 10 -19.60 23.06 -24.29
CA LYS A 10 -18.47 22.91 -23.38
C LYS A 10 -17.56 21.81 -23.89
N ASP A 11 -16.76 22.13 -24.87
CA ASP A 11 -15.54 21.40 -25.17
C ASP A 11 -14.37 22.03 -24.43
N GLY A 12 -13.64 21.15 -23.69
CA GLY A 12 -12.23 21.36 -23.36
C GLY A 12 -11.90 22.53 -22.44
N LEU A 13 -12.27 22.49 -21.15
CA LEU A 13 -11.61 23.36 -20.18
C LEU A 13 -10.17 22.88 -19.96
N PRO A 14 -9.15 23.71 -20.20
CA PRO A 14 -7.79 23.41 -19.78
C PRO A 14 -7.78 23.36 -18.24
N VAL A 15 -7.41 22.21 -17.69
CA VAL A 15 -7.15 22.06 -16.27
C VAL A 15 -6.03 23.04 -15.92
N ALA A 16 -6.35 24.10 -15.22
CA ALA A 16 -5.37 25.05 -14.73
C ALA A 16 -4.27 24.30 -13.94
N PRO A 17 -2.99 24.68 -14.10
CA PRO A 17 -1.93 24.08 -13.30
C PRO A 17 -2.26 24.29 -11.84
N VAL A 18 -2.37 23.20 -11.08
CA VAL A 18 -2.58 23.25 -9.64
C VAL A 18 -1.33 23.89 -9.04
N ALA A 19 -1.41 25.22 -8.86
CA ALA A 19 -0.38 25.96 -8.15
C ALA A 19 -0.24 25.32 -6.76
N ARG A 20 0.95 24.89 -6.47
CA ARG A 20 1.39 24.36 -5.19
C ARG A 20 1.01 25.35 -4.09
N LYS A 21 -0.16 25.19 -3.46
CA LYS A 21 -0.47 25.92 -2.22
C LYS A 21 0.29 25.22 -1.10
N PRO A 22 1.20 25.92 -0.41
CA PRO A 22 1.88 25.40 0.76
C PRO A 22 0.89 25.35 1.93
N GLY A 23 0.31 24.18 2.15
CA GLY A 23 -0.66 23.91 3.22
C GLY A 23 -0.54 22.52 3.79
N ALA A 24 0.51 21.76 3.41
CA ALA A 24 0.84 20.52 4.10
C ALA A 24 1.25 20.86 5.54
N VAL A 25 0.64 20.18 6.51
CA VAL A 25 1.10 20.17 7.90
C VAL A 25 2.56 19.73 7.85
N ARG A 26 3.48 20.69 7.94
CA ARG A 26 4.91 20.40 8.05
C ARG A 26 5.10 19.83 9.45
N HIS A 27 5.12 18.51 9.57
CA HIS A 27 5.70 17.89 10.74
C HIS A 27 7.18 18.33 10.80
N ALA A 28 7.50 19.18 11.74
CA ALA A 28 8.91 19.47 12.03
C ALA A 28 9.55 18.14 12.46
N ALA A 29 10.78 17.88 11.99
CA ALA A 29 11.52 16.69 12.40
C ALA A 29 11.74 16.75 13.93
N GLY A 30 10.83 16.14 14.68
CA GLY A 30 11.00 15.97 16.13
C GLY A 30 11.78 14.69 16.41
N PRO A 31 12.57 14.63 17.51
CA PRO A 31 13.34 13.43 17.87
C PRO A 31 12.46 12.17 17.96
N ALA A 32 11.24 12.31 18.47
CA ALA A 32 10.29 11.20 18.60
C ALA A 32 9.85 10.65 17.23
N LEU A 33 9.52 11.51 16.25
CA LEU A 33 9.16 11.10 14.90
C LEU A 33 10.34 10.47 14.16
N THR A 34 11.56 11.01 14.36
CA THR A 34 12.77 10.44 13.76
C THR A 34 13.06 9.06 14.33
N LEU A 35 12.89 8.87 15.64
CA LEU A 35 13.04 7.57 16.30
C LEU A 35 11.95 6.58 15.87
N GLY A 36 10.70 7.05 15.70
CA GLY A 36 9.62 6.24 15.14
C GLY A 36 9.91 5.80 13.71
N ALA A 37 10.36 6.71 12.85
CA ALA A 37 10.77 6.40 11.48
C ALA A 37 11.91 5.37 11.45
N LEU A 38 12.87 5.45 12.39
CA LEU A 38 13.95 4.47 12.50
C LEU A 38 13.42 3.06 12.72
N GLY A 39 12.38 2.92 13.54
CA GLY A 39 11.79 1.61 13.87
C GLY A 39 10.95 1.02 12.75
N VAL A 40 10.13 1.82 12.09
CA VAL A 40 9.14 1.34 11.12
C VAL A 40 9.69 1.39 9.70
N VAL A 41 10.23 2.54 9.26
CA VAL A 41 10.64 2.73 7.86
C VAL A 41 11.91 1.96 7.51
N TYR A 42 12.84 1.84 8.47
CA TYR A 42 14.18 1.30 8.21
C TYR A 42 14.42 -0.10 8.78
N GLY A 43 13.35 -0.79 9.21
CA GLY A 43 13.43 -2.17 9.68
C GLY A 43 13.96 -3.11 8.60
N ASP A 44 13.34 -3.13 7.44
CA ASP A 44 13.63 -4.06 6.36
C ASP A 44 15.03 -3.80 5.76
N ILE A 45 15.33 -2.57 5.34
CA ILE A 45 16.65 -2.24 4.81
C ILE A 45 17.77 -2.44 5.85
N GLY A 46 17.44 -2.29 7.15
CA GLY A 46 18.37 -2.52 8.26
C GLY A 46 18.71 -3.98 8.50
N THR A 47 17.87 -4.91 8.07
CA THR A 47 18.10 -6.36 8.20
C THR A 47 18.71 -7.00 6.96
N SER A 48 18.78 -6.29 5.83
CA SER A 48 19.43 -6.75 4.59
C SER A 48 20.90 -7.18 4.77
N PRO A 49 21.73 -6.61 5.69
CA PRO A 49 23.07 -7.08 5.95
C PRO A 49 23.19 -8.55 6.37
N LEU A 50 22.12 -9.15 6.88
CA LEU A 50 22.10 -10.57 7.27
C LEU A 50 22.28 -11.53 6.09
N TYR A 51 21.89 -11.10 4.86
CA TYR A 51 21.87 -11.98 3.68
C TYR A 51 22.44 -11.34 2.41
N ALA A 52 22.24 -10.03 2.17
CA ALA A 52 22.53 -9.42 0.88
C ALA A 52 24.02 -9.46 0.49
N PHE A 53 24.93 -9.17 1.40
CA PHE A 53 26.36 -9.17 1.12
C PHE A 53 26.89 -10.58 0.83
N LYS A 54 26.50 -11.56 1.64
CA LYS A 54 26.86 -12.96 1.45
C LYS A 54 26.48 -13.46 0.06
N GLU A 55 25.24 -13.17 -0.36
CA GLU A 55 24.74 -13.56 -1.67
C GLU A 55 25.48 -12.86 -2.82
N ALA A 56 25.82 -11.57 -2.66
CA ALA A 56 26.56 -10.84 -3.66
C ALA A 56 27.98 -11.40 -3.84
N VAL A 57 28.66 -11.75 -2.76
CA VAL A 57 30.01 -12.35 -2.83
C VAL A 57 29.95 -13.77 -3.37
N LYS A 58 28.99 -14.61 -2.95
CA LYS A 58 28.79 -15.96 -3.51
C LYS A 58 28.58 -15.90 -5.03
N ALA A 59 27.75 -14.96 -5.50
CA ALA A 59 27.57 -14.73 -6.93
C ALA A 59 28.90 -14.32 -7.61
N GLY A 60 29.69 -13.45 -6.99
CA GLY A 60 30.97 -12.99 -7.54
C GLY A 60 32.01 -14.10 -7.70
N ILE A 61 32.11 -14.99 -6.71
CA ILE A 61 33.08 -16.11 -6.75
C ILE A 61 32.64 -17.27 -7.65
N SER A 62 31.35 -17.39 -8.00
CA SER A 62 30.87 -18.44 -8.90
C SER A 62 31.54 -18.41 -10.28
N GLY A 63 32.09 -17.25 -10.68
CA GLY A 63 32.88 -17.05 -11.89
C GLY A 63 34.38 -17.31 -11.73
N GLY A 64 34.83 -17.83 -10.55
CA GLY A 64 36.25 -18.10 -10.26
C GLY A 64 37.05 -16.88 -9.80
N ALA A 65 36.38 -15.74 -9.49
CA ALA A 65 37.06 -14.58 -8.95
C ALA A 65 37.61 -14.85 -7.52
N PRO A 66 38.79 -14.29 -7.15
CA PRO A 66 39.28 -14.35 -5.78
C PRO A 66 38.28 -13.70 -4.80
N VAL A 67 38.12 -14.31 -3.60
CA VAL A 67 37.17 -13.85 -2.58
C VAL A 67 37.37 -12.36 -2.25
N ALA A 68 38.62 -11.90 -2.11
CA ALA A 68 38.93 -10.50 -1.81
C ALA A 68 38.47 -9.53 -2.92
N ALA A 69 38.60 -9.93 -4.19
CA ALA A 69 38.14 -9.13 -5.32
C ALA A 69 36.62 -9.10 -5.39
N ALA A 70 35.95 -10.25 -5.22
CA ALA A 70 34.50 -10.37 -5.18
C ALA A 70 33.92 -9.59 -3.97
N ALA A 71 34.53 -9.65 -2.80
CA ALA A 71 34.13 -8.90 -1.62
C ALA A 71 34.24 -7.37 -1.86
N THR A 72 35.35 -6.90 -2.41
CA THR A 72 35.55 -5.47 -2.71
C THR A 72 34.55 -4.99 -3.76
N GLY A 73 34.32 -5.78 -4.81
CA GLY A 73 33.32 -5.50 -5.85
C GLY A 73 31.89 -5.44 -5.29
N ALA A 74 31.53 -6.43 -4.45
CA ALA A 74 30.21 -6.50 -3.80
C ALA A 74 29.96 -5.30 -2.89
N VAL A 75 30.93 -4.95 -2.02
CA VAL A 75 30.83 -3.77 -1.16
C VAL A 75 30.64 -2.52 -2.02
N SER A 76 31.51 -2.30 -3.02
CA SER A 76 31.38 -1.13 -3.89
C SER A 76 30.00 -1.05 -4.57
N LEU A 77 29.51 -2.17 -5.10
CA LEU A 77 28.21 -2.22 -5.77
C LEU A 77 27.06 -1.93 -4.79
N ILE A 78 27.07 -2.50 -3.59
CA ILE A 78 26.06 -2.25 -2.54
C ILE A 78 26.09 -0.79 -2.10
N LEU A 79 27.27 -0.23 -1.81
CA LEU A 79 27.41 1.16 -1.37
C LEU A 79 26.80 2.13 -2.40
N TRP A 80 27.15 1.96 -3.66
CA TRP A 80 26.66 2.84 -4.71
C TRP A 80 25.20 2.60 -5.04
N SER A 81 24.68 1.39 -4.88
CA SER A 81 23.25 1.10 -4.96
C SER A 81 22.46 1.81 -3.87
N LEU A 82 22.92 1.79 -2.61
CA LEU A 82 22.31 2.53 -1.49
C LEU A 82 22.34 4.05 -1.74
N ILE A 83 23.44 4.58 -2.27
CA ILE A 83 23.56 6.01 -2.58
C ILE A 83 22.63 6.40 -3.73
N LEU A 84 22.66 5.69 -4.85
CA LEU A 84 21.90 6.05 -6.04
C LEU A 84 20.40 5.80 -5.86
N ILE A 85 20.01 4.60 -5.39
CA ILE A 85 18.61 4.21 -5.34
C ILE A 85 17.95 4.73 -4.06
N VAL A 86 18.48 4.40 -2.90
CA VAL A 86 17.80 4.74 -1.66
C VAL A 86 17.97 6.24 -1.34
N SER A 87 19.18 6.77 -1.43
CA SER A 87 19.43 8.17 -1.09
C SER A 87 18.95 9.13 -2.17
N LEU A 88 19.43 9.02 -3.41
CA LEU A 88 19.10 9.99 -4.45
C LEU A 88 17.71 9.78 -5.03
N LYS A 89 17.36 8.56 -5.44
CA LYS A 89 16.06 8.28 -6.04
C LYS A 89 14.93 8.41 -5.03
N TYR A 90 14.97 7.65 -3.90
CA TYR A 90 13.87 7.66 -2.93
C TYR A 90 13.91 8.86 -2.00
N ALA A 91 14.95 9.01 -1.17
CA ALA A 91 14.98 10.02 -0.13
C ALA A 91 15.02 11.47 -0.67
N VAL A 92 15.63 11.73 -1.83
CA VAL A 92 15.70 13.08 -2.41
C VAL A 92 14.60 13.34 -3.42
N LEU A 93 14.33 12.43 -4.38
CA LEU A 93 13.42 12.68 -5.49
C LEU A 93 11.99 12.18 -5.21
N ILE A 94 11.78 10.88 -4.95
CA ILE A 94 10.44 10.28 -4.86
C ILE A 94 9.66 10.80 -3.67
N LEU A 95 10.29 11.07 -2.51
CA LEU A 95 9.63 11.69 -1.36
C LEU A 95 9.05 13.10 -1.64
N ARG A 96 9.28 13.67 -2.83
CA ARG A 96 8.66 14.94 -3.26
C ARG A 96 7.31 14.72 -3.93
N ALA A 97 7.04 13.50 -4.41
CA ALA A 97 5.81 13.14 -5.09
C ALA A 97 4.71 12.76 -4.08
N ASP A 98 4.55 13.58 -3.04
CA ASP A 98 3.53 13.41 -2.03
C ASP A 98 2.16 13.92 -2.49
N ASN A 99 1.10 13.23 -2.09
CA ASN A 99 -0.27 13.68 -2.20
C ASN A 99 -0.71 14.25 -0.84
N ARG A 100 -0.53 15.55 -0.64
CA ARG A 100 -0.83 16.26 0.62
C ARG A 100 -0.22 15.61 1.87
N GLY A 101 1.01 15.14 1.73
CA GLY A 101 1.77 14.48 2.78
C GLY A 101 1.72 12.96 2.74
N GLU A 102 0.81 12.33 1.99
CA GLU A 102 0.74 10.88 1.82
C GLU A 102 1.58 10.40 0.63
N GLY A 103 2.16 9.22 0.77
CA GLY A 103 2.98 8.56 -0.24
C GLY A 103 2.42 7.21 -0.68
N GLY A 104 3.27 6.45 -1.38
CA GLY A 104 2.93 5.12 -1.88
C GLY A 104 2.33 5.14 -3.29
N ILE A 105 2.25 3.94 -3.89
CA ILE A 105 1.84 3.79 -5.30
C ILE A 105 0.40 4.23 -5.55
N VAL A 106 -0.48 4.03 -4.55
CA VAL A 106 -1.89 4.43 -4.63
C VAL A 106 -2.02 5.96 -4.61
N ALA A 107 -1.20 6.65 -3.81
CA ALA A 107 -1.14 8.12 -3.81
C ALA A 107 -0.64 8.66 -5.16
N MET A 108 0.32 7.99 -5.82
CA MET A 108 0.74 8.36 -7.18
C MET A 108 -0.38 8.20 -8.20
N LEU A 109 -1.18 7.13 -8.12
CA LEU A 109 -2.34 6.92 -9.00
C LEU A 109 -3.40 8.02 -8.81
N ALA A 110 -3.65 8.43 -7.57
CA ALA A 110 -4.55 9.54 -7.26
C ALA A 110 -4.00 10.86 -7.83
N LEU A 111 -2.69 11.16 -7.65
CA LEU A 111 -2.06 12.33 -8.27
C LEU A 111 -2.15 12.36 -9.79
N LEU A 112 -2.20 11.19 -10.45
CA LEU A 112 -2.36 11.08 -11.90
C LEU A 112 -3.82 11.09 -12.36
N GLY A 113 -4.80 11.11 -11.43
CA GLY A 113 -6.24 11.08 -11.75
C GLY A 113 -6.65 9.80 -12.47
N ALA A 114 -5.96 8.68 -12.19
CA ALA A 114 -6.15 7.43 -12.92
C ALA A 114 -7.44 6.70 -12.51
N ARG A 115 -8.05 7.03 -11.38
CA ARG A 115 -9.24 6.35 -10.83
C ARG A 115 -10.44 6.40 -11.77
N HIS A 116 -10.70 7.55 -12.38
CA HIS A 116 -11.86 7.79 -13.24
C HIS A 116 -11.56 7.56 -14.73
N ALA A 117 -10.48 6.86 -15.04
CA ALA A 117 -10.04 6.61 -16.40
C ALA A 117 -11.08 5.78 -17.19
N LYS A 118 -11.48 6.29 -18.35
CA LYS A 118 -12.34 5.56 -19.28
C LYS A 118 -11.57 4.39 -19.89
N ALA A 119 -12.26 3.26 -20.12
CA ALA A 119 -11.67 2.12 -20.77
C ALA A 119 -11.06 2.50 -22.14
N GLY A 120 -9.88 1.96 -22.47
CA GLY A 120 -9.16 2.26 -23.71
C GLY A 120 -8.32 3.54 -23.70
N THR A 121 -8.31 4.30 -22.60
CA THR A 121 -7.43 5.47 -22.46
C THR A 121 -6.06 5.08 -21.89
N TRP A 122 -5.03 5.91 -22.14
CA TRP A 122 -3.71 5.74 -21.54
C TRP A 122 -3.75 5.79 -19.99
N GLN A 123 -4.67 6.55 -19.42
CA GLN A 123 -4.91 6.60 -17.98
C GLN A 123 -5.40 5.26 -17.43
N ALA A 124 -6.22 4.52 -18.19
CA ALA A 124 -6.63 3.17 -17.80
C ALA A 124 -5.46 2.19 -17.81
N LEU A 125 -4.50 2.36 -18.74
CA LEU A 125 -3.26 1.58 -18.74
C LEU A 125 -2.42 1.90 -17.50
N LEU A 126 -2.27 3.18 -17.15
CA LEU A 126 -1.56 3.60 -15.93
C LEU A 126 -2.19 3.01 -14.67
N LEU A 127 -3.52 2.98 -14.61
CA LEU A 127 -4.23 2.36 -13.50
C LEU A 127 -3.87 0.87 -13.39
N VAL A 128 -3.86 0.14 -14.51
CA VAL A 128 -3.48 -1.29 -14.50
C VAL A 128 -2.03 -1.46 -14.06
N VAL A 129 -1.10 -0.65 -14.58
CA VAL A 129 0.32 -0.69 -14.18
C VAL A 129 0.50 -0.39 -12.70
N GLY A 130 -0.19 0.63 -12.16
CA GLY A 130 -0.14 0.95 -10.76
C GLY A 130 -0.76 -0.13 -9.86
N LEU A 131 -1.85 -0.78 -10.30
CA LEU A 131 -2.44 -1.91 -9.57
C LEU A 131 -1.52 -3.14 -9.57
N ILE A 132 -0.79 -3.39 -10.67
CA ILE A 132 0.26 -4.41 -10.68
C ILE A 132 1.35 -4.07 -9.68
N GLY A 133 1.80 -2.80 -9.62
CA GLY A 133 2.76 -2.34 -8.63
C GLY A 133 2.24 -2.50 -7.19
N ALA A 134 0.97 -2.16 -6.94
CA ALA A 134 0.35 -2.40 -5.64
C ALA A 134 0.30 -3.89 -5.29
N ALA A 135 0.02 -4.75 -6.27
CA ALA A 135 -0.03 -6.20 -6.08
C ALA A 135 1.37 -6.81 -5.81
N LEU A 136 2.44 -6.24 -6.39
CA LEU A 136 3.82 -6.66 -6.12
C LEU A 136 4.21 -6.45 -4.65
N LEU A 137 3.66 -5.42 -3.98
CA LEU A 137 3.87 -5.21 -2.54
C LEU A 137 3.29 -6.34 -1.68
N TYR A 138 2.24 -7.04 -2.11
CA TYR A 138 1.77 -8.23 -1.39
C TYR A 138 2.75 -9.40 -1.53
N GLY A 139 3.42 -9.52 -2.68
CA GLY A 139 4.50 -10.50 -2.90
C GLY A 139 5.68 -10.23 -1.98
N ASP A 140 6.10 -8.98 -1.91
CA ASP A 140 7.12 -8.50 -0.98
C ASP A 140 6.72 -8.74 0.49
N GLY A 141 5.49 -8.38 0.86
CA GLY A 141 4.95 -8.57 2.20
C GLY A 141 4.89 -10.02 2.68
N ALA A 142 4.93 -10.99 1.77
CA ALA A 142 5.01 -12.41 2.12
C ALA A 142 6.46 -12.91 2.26
N ILE A 143 7.38 -12.40 1.43
CA ILE A 143 8.78 -12.89 1.41
C ILE A 143 9.64 -12.21 2.47
N THR A 144 9.49 -10.91 2.68
CA THR A 144 10.31 -10.14 3.63
C THR A 144 10.29 -10.73 5.04
N PRO A 145 9.14 -11.09 5.65
CA PRO A 145 9.16 -11.77 6.95
C PRO A 145 9.84 -13.13 6.91
N ALA A 146 9.68 -13.87 5.81
CA ALA A 146 10.27 -15.20 5.66
C ALA A 146 11.81 -15.14 5.66
N ILE A 147 12.38 -14.32 4.75
CA ILE A 147 13.85 -14.23 4.60
C ILE A 147 14.50 -13.59 5.82
N SER A 148 13.91 -12.53 6.36
CA SER A 148 14.48 -11.78 7.47
C SER A 148 14.55 -12.63 8.74
N VAL A 149 13.44 -13.26 9.15
CA VAL A 149 13.42 -14.08 10.36
C VAL A 149 14.29 -15.33 10.19
N LEU A 150 14.23 -15.98 9.00
CA LEU A 150 15.04 -17.17 8.75
C LEU A 150 16.54 -16.86 8.79
N SER A 151 17.00 -15.77 8.17
CA SER A 151 18.40 -15.35 8.17
C SER A 151 18.91 -14.98 9.59
N ALA A 152 18.03 -14.41 10.43
CA ALA A 152 18.36 -14.14 11.82
C ALA A 152 18.57 -15.44 12.62
N ILE A 153 17.67 -16.42 12.46
CA ILE A 153 17.75 -17.70 13.18
C ILE A 153 18.87 -18.60 12.64
N GLU A 154 19.23 -18.46 11.37
CA GLU A 154 20.39 -19.17 10.79
C GLU A 154 21.72 -18.84 11.50
N GLY A 155 21.80 -17.70 12.20
CA GLY A 155 22.94 -17.38 13.06
C GLY A 155 23.23 -18.42 14.12
N LEU A 156 22.24 -19.19 14.57
CA LEU A 156 22.42 -20.27 15.52
C LEU A 156 23.32 -21.41 14.99
N LYS A 157 23.41 -21.58 13.66
CA LYS A 157 24.23 -22.61 13.03
C LYS A 157 25.74 -22.36 13.19
N VAL A 158 26.14 -21.10 13.41
CA VAL A 158 27.56 -20.68 13.43
C VAL A 158 28.28 -21.33 14.59
N ASP A 159 27.74 -21.29 15.81
CA ASP A 159 28.36 -21.83 17.02
C ASP A 159 27.89 -23.25 17.31
N ALA A 160 26.68 -23.60 16.94
CA ALA A 160 26.10 -24.89 17.27
C ALA A 160 25.44 -25.54 16.04
N PRO A 161 26.20 -26.23 15.17
CA PRO A 161 25.66 -26.94 14.00
C PRO A 161 24.58 -27.98 14.37
N VAL A 162 24.56 -28.47 15.59
CA VAL A 162 23.51 -29.36 16.13
C VAL A 162 22.12 -28.69 16.15
N LEU A 163 22.07 -27.36 16.20
CA LEU A 163 20.81 -26.62 16.17
C LEU A 163 20.23 -26.44 14.76
N THR A 164 20.92 -26.85 13.71
CA THR A 164 20.48 -26.76 12.32
C THR A 164 19.05 -27.31 12.11
N PRO A 165 18.64 -28.48 12.64
CA PRO A 165 17.27 -28.98 12.46
C PRO A 165 16.20 -28.12 13.13
N PHE A 166 16.56 -27.29 14.10
CA PHE A 166 15.62 -26.43 14.84
C PHE A 166 15.44 -25.06 14.20
N VAL A 167 16.27 -24.66 13.25
CA VAL A 167 16.19 -23.35 12.59
C VAL A 167 14.82 -23.14 11.91
N LEU A 168 14.40 -24.09 11.08
CA LEU A 168 13.14 -24.01 10.38
C LEU A 168 11.92 -24.03 11.33
N PRO A 169 11.80 -24.98 12.28
CA PRO A 169 10.71 -24.97 13.27
C PRO A 169 10.64 -23.70 14.10
N LEU A 170 11.80 -23.16 14.54
CA LEU A 170 11.85 -21.95 15.34
C LEU A 170 11.42 -20.71 14.52
N THR A 171 11.86 -20.63 13.27
CA THR A 171 11.41 -19.60 12.33
C THR A 171 9.89 -19.63 12.14
N ILE A 172 9.32 -20.81 11.91
CA ILE A 172 7.86 -20.99 11.77
C ILE A 172 7.14 -20.55 13.05
N LEU A 173 7.65 -20.94 14.23
CA LEU A 173 7.06 -20.57 15.51
C LEU A 173 7.04 -19.03 15.71
N ILE A 174 8.16 -18.37 15.42
CA ILE A 174 8.27 -16.90 15.52
C ILE A 174 7.29 -16.22 14.55
N LEU A 175 7.22 -16.67 13.30
CA LEU A 175 6.31 -16.12 12.30
C LEU A 175 4.84 -16.34 12.67
N ILE A 176 4.45 -17.52 13.17
CA ILE A 176 3.10 -17.76 13.69
C ILE A 176 2.80 -16.79 14.84
N GLY A 177 3.74 -16.67 15.80
CA GLY A 177 3.62 -15.71 16.90
C GLY A 177 3.43 -14.29 16.43
N LEU A 178 4.21 -13.86 15.42
CA LEU A 178 4.11 -12.54 14.81
C LEU A 178 2.72 -12.29 14.23
N PHE A 179 2.18 -13.19 13.40
CA PHE A 179 0.86 -13.04 12.78
C PHE A 179 -0.29 -13.13 13.79
N LEU A 180 -0.15 -13.88 14.89
CA LEU A 180 -1.13 -13.95 15.97
C LEU A 180 -1.20 -12.64 16.78
N VAL A 181 -0.08 -11.99 17.01
CA VAL A 181 -0.01 -10.75 17.80
C VAL A 181 -0.53 -9.54 17.01
N GLN A 182 -0.58 -9.57 15.67
CA GLN A 182 -1.08 -8.48 14.82
C GLN A 182 -2.43 -7.92 15.29
N ARG A 183 -3.33 -8.79 15.74
CA ARG A 183 -4.68 -8.40 16.22
C ARG A 183 -4.66 -7.46 17.44
N LYS A 184 -3.60 -7.52 18.26
CA LYS A 184 -3.50 -6.71 19.49
C LYS A 184 -3.07 -5.26 19.25
N GLY A 185 -2.70 -4.94 18.01
CA GLY A 185 -2.17 -3.63 17.65
C GLY A 185 -0.69 -3.44 17.98
N VAL A 186 -0.09 -2.46 17.36
CA VAL A 186 1.36 -2.18 17.43
C VAL A 186 1.69 -1.11 18.47
N THR A 187 0.71 -0.45 19.08
CA THR A 187 0.87 0.76 19.89
C THR A 187 1.86 0.60 21.04
N VAL A 188 1.77 -0.51 21.78
CA VAL A 188 2.69 -0.77 22.91
C VAL A 188 4.05 -1.23 22.40
N ILE A 189 4.05 -2.07 21.38
CA ILE A 189 5.26 -2.67 20.79
C ILE A 189 6.00 -1.65 19.94
N GLY A 190 5.28 -0.78 19.20
CA GLY A 190 5.85 0.25 18.33
C GLY A 190 6.72 1.28 19.05
N ARG A 191 6.41 1.58 20.32
CA ARG A 191 7.26 2.47 21.14
C ARG A 191 8.66 1.89 21.41
N VAL A 192 8.79 0.56 21.34
CA VAL A 192 10.05 -0.15 21.56
C VAL A 192 10.84 -0.30 20.25
N PHE A 193 10.18 -0.22 19.09
CA PHE A 193 10.82 -0.42 17.79
C PHE A 193 11.97 0.56 17.51
N GLY A 194 11.73 1.86 17.71
CA GLY A 194 12.77 2.86 17.52
C GLY A 194 14.02 2.63 18.36
N PRO A 195 13.91 2.50 19.71
CA PRO A 195 15.03 2.18 20.57
C PRO A 195 15.77 0.88 20.20
N VAL A 196 15.05 -0.20 19.87
CA VAL A 196 15.68 -1.47 19.45
C VAL A 196 16.45 -1.29 18.15
N MET A 197 15.88 -0.60 17.14
CA MET A 197 16.58 -0.35 15.90
C MET A 197 17.75 0.64 16.06
N LEU A 198 17.67 1.58 16.99
CA LEU A 198 18.83 2.43 17.34
C LEU A 198 19.99 1.57 17.88
N VAL A 199 19.71 0.65 18.81
CA VAL A 199 20.71 -0.29 19.32
C VAL A 199 21.23 -1.18 18.18
N TRP A 200 20.34 -1.68 17.32
CA TRP A 200 20.69 -2.49 16.16
C TRP A 200 21.72 -1.80 15.26
N PHE A 201 21.41 -0.59 14.75
CA PHE A 201 22.34 0.15 13.88
C PHE A 201 23.64 0.52 14.59
N THR A 202 23.60 0.79 15.89
CA THR A 202 24.80 1.05 16.69
C THR A 202 25.68 -0.21 16.76
N VAL A 203 25.08 -1.38 17.03
CA VAL A 203 25.80 -2.65 17.08
C VAL A 203 26.40 -2.99 15.71
N LEU A 204 25.69 -2.75 14.61
CA LEU A 204 26.22 -2.92 13.26
C LEU A 204 27.54 -2.16 13.05
N VAL A 205 27.60 -0.91 13.49
CA VAL A 205 28.81 -0.09 13.41
C VAL A 205 29.93 -0.64 14.30
N LEU A 206 29.60 -0.97 15.55
CA LEU A 206 30.59 -1.46 16.52
C LEU A 206 31.24 -2.78 16.09
N LEU A 207 30.49 -3.67 15.46
CA LEU A 207 31.01 -4.94 14.95
C LEU A 207 31.91 -4.76 13.72
N ALA A 208 31.61 -3.76 12.88
CA ALA A 208 32.33 -3.54 11.63
C ALA A 208 33.71 -2.86 11.82
N VAL A 209 33.81 -1.91 12.77
CA VAL A 209 35.02 -1.11 12.94
C VAL A 209 36.30 -1.92 13.17
N PRO A 210 36.34 -2.96 14.05
CA PRO A 210 37.55 -3.77 14.24
C PRO A 210 37.98 -4.49 12.96
N ALA A 211 37.05 -5.02 12.18
CA ALA A 211 37.40 -5.72 10.92
C ALA A 211 37.94 -4.74 9.86
N ILE A 212 37.36 -3.53 9.75
CA ILE A 212 37.91 -2.50 8.86
C ILE A 212 39.31 -2.09 9.28
N TRP A 213 39.58 -2.02 10.58
CA TRP A 213 40.91 -1.69 11.09
C TRP A 213 41.95 -2.73 10.71
N GLN A 214 41.57 -4.03 10.69
CA GLN A 214 42.44 -5.14 10.30
C GLN A 214 42.70 -5.18 8.79
N ALA A 215 41.70 -4.85 7.94
CA ALA A 215 41.83 -4.87 6.50
C ALA A 215 41.33 -3.51 5.87
N PRO A 216 42.05 -2.39 6.11
CA PRO A 216 41.61 -1.06 5.67
C PRO A 216 41.55 -0.91 4.16
N GLN A 217 42.16 -1.81 3.38
CA GLN A 217 42.08 -1.84 1.93
C GLN A 217 40.64 -1.93 1.39
N ILE A 218 39.68 -2.42 2.17
CA ILE A 218 38.27 -2.45 1.80
C ILE A 218 37.69 -1.06 1.53
N LEU A 219 38.25 0.00 2.13
CA LEU A 219 37.82 1.37 1.89
C LEU A 219 38.00 1.82 0.44
N ALA A 220 38.85 1.10 -0.34
CA ALA A 220 38.93 1.29 -1.78
C ALA A 220 37.59 1.00 -2.50
N ALA A 221 36.68 0.25 -1.89
CA ALA A 221 35.34 0.01 -2.40
C ALA A 221 34.45 1.28 -2.44
N ALA A 222 34.83 2.34 -1.73
CA ALA A 222 34.17 3.66 -1.87
C ALA A 222 34.31 4.26 -3.29
N ASN A 223 35.32 3.83 -4.07
CA ASN A 223 35.47 4.19 -5.45
C ASN A 223 34.50 3.36 -6.34
N PRO A 224 33.54 3.99 -7.05
CA PRO A 224 32.58 3.28 -7.93
C PRO A 224 33.24 2.46 -9.04
N TRP A 225 34.46 2.88 -9.48
CA TRP A 225 35.21 2.12 -10.47
C TRP A 225 35.50 0.68 -10.04
N ARG A 226 35.56 0.38 -8.75
CA ARG A 226 35.78 -1.00 -8.27
C ARG A 226 34.59 -1.92 -8.59
N ALA A 227 33.34 -1.40 -8.49
CA ALA A 227 32.17 -2.13 -8.92
C ALA A 227 32.17 -2.33 -10.45
N VAL A 228 32.42 -1.24 -11.18
CA VAL A 228 32.41 -1.23 -12.66
C VAL A 228 33.49 -2.18 -13.18
N ASP A 229 34.72 -2.06 -12.69
CA ASP A 229 35.85 -2.89 -13.09
C ASP A 229 35.57 -4.38 -12.83
N PHE A 230 35.03 -4.71 -11.67
CA PHE A 230 34.64 -6.09 -11.35
C PHE A 230 33.60 -6.63 -12.33
N LEU A 231 32.51 -5.86 -12.59
CA LEU A 231 31.46 -6.28 -13.48
C LEU A 231 31.92 -6.50 -14.92
N PHE A 232 32.86 -5.68 -15.40
CA PHE A 232 33.42 -5.86 -16.76
C PHE A 232 34.33 -7.09 -16.89
N HIS A 233 35.06 -7.48 -15.81
CA HIS A 233 35.99 -8.61 -15.85
C HIS A 233 35.35 -9.95 -15.44
N ALA A 234 34.27 -9.95 -14.65
CA ALA A 234 33.60 -11.16 -14.16
C ALA A 234 32.80 -11.93 -15.24
N GLY A 235 32.59 -11.33 -16.40
CA GLY A 235 31.71 -11.87 -17.44
C GLY A 235 30.22 -11.58 -17.17
N TRP A 236 29.44 -11.50 -18.25
CA TRP A 236 28.06 -10.99 -18.18
C TRP A 236 27.16 -11.78 -17.23
N HIS A 237 27.28 -13.10 -17.18
CA HIS A 237 26.44 -13.96 -16.33
C HIS A 237 26.68 -13.70 -14.85
N VAL A 238 27.94 -13.70 -14.42
CA VAL A 238 28.34 -13.43 -13.03
C VAL A 238 27.99 -12.01 -12.61
N SER A 239 28.18 -11.05 -13.53
CA SER A 239 27.83 -9.65 -13.30
C SER A 239 26.33 -9.46 -13.04
N PHE A 240 25.46 -10.15 -13.81
CA PHE A 240 24.02 -10.12 -13.58
C PHE A 240 23.62 -10.80 -12.28
N LEU A 241 24.20 -11.95 -11.94
CA LEU A 241 23.94 -12.62 -10.65
C LEU A 241 24.33 -11.73 -9.48
N MET A 242 25.50 -11.08 -9.57
CA MET A 242 26.00 -10.19 -8.53
C MET A 242 25.17 -8.91 -8.39
N LEU A 243 24.74 -8.32 -9.52
CA LEU A 243 23.81 -7.19 -9.53
C LEU A 243 22.49 -7.56 -8.85
N GLY A 244 21.89 -8.70 -9.21
CA GLY A 244 20.67 -9.20 -8.60
C GLY A 244 20.81 -9.46 -7.10
N ALA A 245 21.97 -9.96 -6.66
CA ALA A 245 22.25 -10.18 -5.24
C ALA A 245 22.50 -8.85 -4.48
N ALA A 246 23.29 -7.93 -5.07
CA ALA A 246 23.53 -6.62 -4.47
C ALA A 246 22.25 -5.78 -4.36
N PHE A 247 21.29 -5.99 -5.26
CA PHE A 247 19.97 -5.36 -5.20
C PHE A 247 19.23 -5.63 -3.89
N LEU A 248 19.44 -6.79 -3.26
CA LEU A 248 18.85 -7.14 -1.97
C LEU A 248 19.18 -6.13 -0.86
N ALA A 249 20.30 -5.43 -0.97
CA ALA A 249 20.70 -4.41 0.00
C ALA A 249 19.87 -3.12 -0.10
N VAL A 250 19.14 -2.89 -1.21
CA VAL A 250 18.31 -1.70 -1.41
C VAL A 250 16.81 -1.97 -1.24
N THR A 251 16.43 -3.24 -1.01
CA THR A 251 15.05 -3.60 -0.66
C THR A 251 14.62 -2.89 0.62
N GLY A 252 13.33 -2.53 0.73
CA GLY A 252 12.83 -1.69 1.81
C GLY A 252 13.04 -0.18 1.58
N GLY A 253 13.71 0.24 0.50
CA GLY A 253 13.81 1.65 0.13
C GLY A 253 12.46 2.28 -0.24
N GLU A 254 11.53 1.50 -0.78
CA GLU A 254 10.15 1.90 -1.08
C GLU A 254 9.32 2.19 0.16
N ALA A 255 9.64 1.58 1.31
CA ALA A 255 8.97 1.84 2.57
C ALA A 255 9.08 3.32 2.98
N MET A 256 10.20 4.00 2.65
CA MET A 256 10.33 5.44 2.87
C MET A 256 9.19 6.23 2.25
N TYR A 257 8.73 5.82 1.08
CA TYR A 257 7.68 6.52 0.38
C TYR A 257 6.29 6.04 0.82
N ALA A 258 6.12 4.77 1.13
CA ALA A 258 4.87 4.23 1.64
C ALA A 258 4.49 4.84 3.00
N ASP A 259 5.47 5.00 3.91
CA ASP A 259 5.25 5.51 5.27
C ASP A 259 5.39 7.05 5.39
N LEU A 260 5.45 7.75 4.26
CA LEU A 260 5.60 9.20 4.23
C LEU A 260 4.53 9.92 5.04
N GLY A 261 3.30 9.45 4.99
CA GLY A 261 2.17 10.05 5.72
C GLY A 261 2.28 9.96 7.23
N HIS A 262 2.92 8.90 7.74
CA HIS A 262 3.06 8.68 9.18
C HIS A 262 4.15 9.53 9.82
N PHE A 263 5.31 9.67 9.16
CA PHE A 263 6.49 10.29 9.76
C PHE A 263 6.88 11.63 9.12
N GLY A 264 6.48 11.85 7.88
CA GLY A 264 6.88 13.02 7.10
C GLY A 264 8.32 12.95 6.55
N ALA A 265 8.55 13.57 5.41
CA ALA A 265 9.85 13.55 4.72
C ALA A 265 11.04 14.06 5.57
N PRO A 266 10.90 15.09 6.44
CA PRO A 266 12.03 15.54 7.26
C PRO A 266 12.52 14.48 8.25
N ALA A 267 11.61 13.79 8.97
CA ALA A 267 11.99 12.78 9.96
C ALA A 267 12.64 11.56 9.27
N ILE A 268 12.05 11.11 8.15
CA ILE A 268 12.58 10.02 7.31
C ILE A 268 14.00 10.37 6.83
N ARG A 269 14.22 11.55 6.24
CA ARG A 269 15.55 11.96 5.77
C ARG A 269 16.57 12.08 6.89
N THR A 270 16.15 12.63 8.06
CA THR A 270 17.06 12.77 9.20
C THR A 270 17.52 11.42 9.73
N ALA A 271 16.61 10.44 9.86
CA ALA A 271 16.98 9.08 10.25
C ALA A 271 17.90 8.41 9.21
N TRP A 272 17.60 8.57 7.92
CA TRP A 272 18.39 7.97 6.84
C TRP A 272 19.81 8.50 6.80
N PHE A 273 19.98 9.80 6.59
CA PHE A 273 21.31 10.41 6.42
C PHE A 273 22.10 10.52 7.71
N GLY A 274 21.40 10.63 8.87
CA GLY A 274 22.05 10.79 10.18
C GLY A 274 22.56 9.50 10.80
N LEU A 275 21.88 8.37 10.56
CA LEU A 275 22.22 7.10 11.22
C LEU A 275 22.23 5.91 10.27
N VAL A 276 21.13 5.65 9.54
CA VAL A 276 20.92 4.37 8.85
C VAL A 276 21.93 4.19 7.72
N LEU A 277 22.04 5.17 6.81
CA LEU A 277 23.00 5.11 5.70
C LEU A 277 24.45 4.96 6.20
N PRO A 278 24.98 5.81 7.11
CA PRO A 278 26.33 5.63 7.64
C PRO A 278 26.54 4.26 8.27
N ALA A 279 25.58 3.78 9.06
CA ALA A 279 25.70 2.48 9.73
C ALA A 279 25.78 1.32 8.72
N LEU A 280 24.93 1.34 7.67
CA LEU A 280 24.95 0.31 6.63
C LEU A 280 26.25 0.36 5.82
N LEU A 281 26.72 1.55 5.41
CA LEU A 281 27.97 1.69 4.64
C LEU A 281 29.16 1.14 5.43
N ILE A 282 29.27 1.50 6.72
CA ILE A 282 30.33 0.99 7.61
C ILE A 282 30.21 -0.52 7.78
N HIS A 283 29.00 -1.03 8.01
CA HIS A 283 28.79 -2.45 8.25
C HIS A 283 29.12 -3.32 7.03
N TYR A 284 28.70 -2.92 5.81
CA TYR A 284 29.07 -3.64 4.60
C TYR A 284 30.57 -3.59 4.32
N CYS A 285 31.24 -2.47 4.63
CA CYS A 285 32.70 -2.43 4.62
C CYS A 285 33.31 -3.40 5.64
N GLY A 286 32.72 -3.53 6.84
CA GLY A 286 33.17 -4.48 7.86
C GLY A 286 33.07 -5.93 7.40
N GLN A 287 31.95 -6.32 6.81
CA GLN A 287 31.79 -7.68 6.25
C GLN A 287 32.81 -7.94 5.11
N GLY A 288 33.03 -6.96 4.23
CA GLY A 288 34.03 -7.06 3.19
C GLY A 288 35.45 -7.15 3.71
N ALA A 289 35.79 -6.37 4.74
CA ALA A 289 37.08 -6.41 5.42
C ALA A 289 37.37 -7.80 6.07
N LEU A 290 36.32 -8.37 6.71
CA LEU A 290 36.40 -9.70 7.28
C LEU A 290 36.75 -10.75 6.21
N LEU A 291 36.06 -10.76 5.07
CA LEU A 291 36.33 -11.74 4.01
C LEU A 291 37.68 -11.55 3.31
N ILE A 292 38.26 -10.36 3.37
CA ILE A 292 39.61 -10.14 2.88
C ILE A 292 40.64 -10.75 3.84
N ALA A 293 40.41 -10.67 5.16
CA ALA A 293 41.26 -11.22 6.16
C ALA A 293 41.02 -12.73 6.35
N GLU A 294 39.80 -13.19 6.33
CA GLU A 294 39.35 -14.56 6.59
C GLU A 294 38.37 -15.02 5.49
N PRO A 295 38.85 -15.52 4.33
CA PRO A 295 38.02 -15.98 3.23
C PRO A 295 37.02 -17.08 3.59
N ASP A 296 37.33 -17.89 4.59
CA ASP A 296 36.48 -19.00 5.06
C ASP A 296 35.24 -18.53 5.81
N ALA A 297 35.16 -17.24 6.17
CA ALA A 297 33.98 -16.64 6.83
C ALA A 297 32.79 -16.44 5.87
N ILE A 298 32.89 -16.83 4.60
CA ILE A 298 31.87 -16.59 3.54
C ILE A 298 30.50 -17.19 3.84
N GLU A 299 30.44 -18.28 4.61
CA GLU A 299 29.15 -18.92 4.93
C GLU A 299 28.25 -18.03 5.78
N ASN A 300 28.83 -17.24 6.72
CA ASN A 300 28.08 -16.31 7.57
C ASN A 300 28.93 -15.08 7.95
N PRO A 301 29.27 -14.20 6.99
CA PRO A 301 30.15 -13.06 7.25
C PRO A 301 29.56 -12.09 8.28
N PHE A 302 28.25 -12.00 8.37
CA PHE A 302 27.57 -11.14 9.33
C PHE A 302 27.85 -11.58 10.78
N TYR A 303 27.58 -12.84 11.13
CA TYR A 303 27.75 -13.34 12.50
C TYR A 303 29.22 -13.52 12.88
N ARG A 304 30.06 -13.84 11.91
CA ARG A 304 31.53 -13.96 12.12
C ARG A 304 32.22 -12.61 12.43
N LEU A 305 31.57 -11.48 12.24
CA LEU A 305 32.05 -10.16 12.71
C LEU A 305 32.01 -10.05 14.25
N ALA A 306 31.11 -10.81 14.90
CA ALA A 306 30.96 -10.75 16.34
C ALA A 306 32.00 -11.63 17.05
N PRO A 307 32.49 -11.22 18.21
CA PRO A 307 33.28 -12.11 19.06
C PRO A 307 32.39 -13.24 19.63
N ASP A 308 32.97 -14.40 19.92
CA ASP A 308 32.25 -15.64 20.32
C ASP A 308 31.21 -15.41 21.43
N TRP A 309 31.55 -14.61 22.44
CA TRP A 309 30.62 -14.30 23.54
C TRP A 309 29.38 -13.49 23.11
N ALA A 310 29.44 -12.80 21.98
CA ALA A 310 28.38 -11.92 21.51
C ALA A 310 27.45 -12.60 20.49
N HIS A 311 27.73 -13.80 20.00
CA HIS A 311 26.94 -14.45 18.95
C HIS A 311 25.47 -14.65 19.35
N TYR A 312 25.19 -15.28 20.51
CA TYR A 312 23.82 -15.49 20.98
C TYR A 312 23.05 -14.16 21.25
N PRO A 313 23.65 -13.17 21.97
CA PRO A 313 23.07 -11.84 22.07
C PRO A 313 22.77 -11.18 20.71
N LEU A 314 23.68 -11.35 19.72
CA LEU A 314 23.50 -10.82 18.38
C LEU A 314 22.36 -11.52 17.65
N VAL A 315 22.22 -12.85 17.74
CA VAL A 315 21.09 -13.60 17.18
C VAL A 315 19.77 -13.13 17.79
N ALA A 316 19.73 -12.92 19.11
CA ALA A 316 18.54 -12.41 19.79
C ALA A 316 18.19 -10.98 19.30
N LEU A 317 19.19 -10.09 19.19
CA LEU A 317 18.98 -8.73 18.68
C LEU A 317 18.58 -8.73 17.19
N ALA A 318 19.21 -9.56 16.36
CA ALA A 318 18.85 -9.74 14.96
C ALA A 318 17.41 -10.26 14.81
N THR A 319 17.01 -11.23 15.65
CA THR A 319 15.63 -11.73 15.67
C THR A 319 14.63 -10.63 16.04
N MET A 320 14.94 -9.80 17.05
CA MET A 320 14.08 -8.64 17.37
C MET A 320 14.01 -7.64 16.20
N ALA A 321 15.14 -7.33 15.58
CA ALA A 321 15.17 -6.41 14.42
C ALA A 321 14.37 -6.96 13.25
N THR A 322 14.48 -8.26 12.95
CA THR A 322 13.73 -8.90 11.85
C THR A 322 12.24 -9.04 12.13
N VAL A 323 11.83 -9.23 13.38
CA VAL A 323 10.42 -9.17 13.80
C VAL A 323 9.86 -7.75 13.59
N ILE A 324 10.63 -6.71 13.94
CA ILE A 324 10.26 -5.31 13.71
C ILE A 324 10.13 -5.02 12.21
N ALA A 325 11.11 -5.43 11.42
CA ALA A 325 11.08 -5.31 9.97
C ALA A 325 9.85 -5.97 9.36
N SER A 326 9.57 -7.21 9.75
CA SER A 326 8.40 -7.96 9.31
C SER A 326 7.09 -7.27 9.68
N GLN A 327 7.01 -6.75 10.90
CA GLN A 327 5.85 -6.01 11.38
C GLN A 327 5.57 -4.77 10.54
N ALA A 328 6.61 -4.01 10.20
CA ALA A 328 6.48 -2.80 9.38
C ALA A 328 5.93 -3.11 7.98
N VAL A 329 6.49 -4.11 7.31
CA VAL A 329 6.04 -4.51 5.96
C VAL A 329 4.60 -5.04 5.98
N ILE A 330 4.22 -5.87 6.97
CA ILE A 330 2.85 -6.38 7.13
C ILE A 330 1.87 -5.22 7.34
N SER A 331 2.21 -4.24 8.19
CA SER A 331 1.38 -3.05 8.41
C SER A 331 1.25 -2.19 7.13
N GLY A 332 2.32 -2.06 6.36
CA GLY A 332 2.30 -1.39 5.05
C GLY A 332 1.31 -2.05 4.08
N VAL A 333 1.23 -3.38 4.04
CA VAL A 333 0.25 -4.10 3.21
C VAL A 333 -1.18 -3.87 3.70
N TYR A 334 -1.42 -3.74 5.02
CA TYR A 334 -2.77 -3.38 5.53
C TYR A 334 -3.17 -1.97 5.10
N SER A 335 -2.27 -0.99 5.22
CA SER A 335 -2.51 0.39 4.78
C SER A 335 -2.81 0.46 3.29
N LEU A 336 -2.04 -0.25 2.46
CA LEU A 336 -2.29 -0.39 1.04
C LEU A 336 -3.67 -1.01 0.75
N THR A 337 -4.04 -2.06 1.52
CA THR A 337 -5.34 -2.73 1.38
C THR A 337 -6.49 -1.77 1.70
N GLN A 338 -6.39 -0.99 2.76
CA GLN A 338 -7.39 0.01 3.12
C GLN A 338 -7.55 1.05 2.00
N GLN A 339 -6.45 1.59 1.50
CA GLN A 339 -6.47 2.54 0.37
C GLN A 339 -7.12 1.92 -0.87
N ALA A 340 -6.78 0.66 -1.19
CA ALA A 340 -7.36 -0.05 -2.33
C ALA A 340 -8.88 -0.29 -2.18
N ILE A 341 -9.36 -0.58 -0.97
CA ILE A 341 -10.80 -0.70 -0.66
C ILE A 341 -11.50 0.63 -0.87
N GLN A 342 -10.97 1.70 -0.29
CA GLN A 342 -11.61 3.04 -0.32
C GLN A 342 -11.63 3.63 -1.73
N LEU A 343 -10.62 3.35 -2.52
CA LEU A 343 -10.60 3.75 -3.93
C LEU A 343 -11.40 2.81 -4.85
N GLY A 344 -11.99 1.73 -4.30
CA GLY A 344 -12.85 0.81 -5.04
C GLY A 344 -12.08 -0.23 -5.88
N PHE A 345 -10.80 -0.44 -5.62
CA PHE A 345 -9.96 -1.42 -6.32
C PHE A 345 -10.07 -2.83 -5.73
N MET A 346 -10.53 -2.95 -4.48
CA MET A 346 -10.75 -4.21 -3.78
C MET A 346 -12.15 -4.27 -3.16
N PRO A 347 -12.69 -5.47 -2.87
CA PRO A 347 -13.93 -5.60 -2.11
C PRO A 347 -13.77 -5.03 -0.71
N THR A 348 -14.88 -4.55 -0.16
CA THR A 348 -14.91 -4.11 1.24
C THR A 348 -14.59 -5.28 2.15
N MET A 349 -13.55 -5.13 2.97
CA MET A 349 -13.14 -6.10 3.98
C MET A 349 -13.17 -5.43 5.34
N ARG A 350 -13.30 -6.24 6.39
CA ARG A 350 -13.27 -5.73 7.75
C ARG A 350 -11.90 -5.12 8.05
N VAL A 351 -11.88 -3.81 8.32
CA VAL A 351 -10.72 -3.06 8.78
C VAL A 351 -10.94 -2.73 10.25
N VAL A 352 -9.99 -3.13 11.10
CA VAL A 352 -10.02 -2.90 12.53
C VAL A 352 -8.96 -1.88 12.89
N HIS A 353 -9.35 -0.74 13.45
CA HIS A 353 -8.41 0.22 14.01
C HIS A 353 -7.90 -0.29 15.36
N THR A 354 -6.60 -0.43 15.47
CA THR A 354 -5.96 -0.98 16.68
C THR A 354 -5.59 0.10 17.69
N ASP A 355 -5.56 1.36 17.26
CA ASP A 355 -5.35 2.53 18.11
C ASP A 355 -6.39 3.62 17.84
N ARG A 356 -6.79 4.37 18.90
CA ARG A 356 -7.75 5.47 18.79
C ARG A 356 -7.09 6.79 18.38
N ASP A 357 -5.83 6.97 18.75
CA ASP A 357 -5.09 8.22 18.57
C ASP A 357 -4.26 8.20 17.27
N GLU A 358 -3.79 7.02 16.85
CA GLU A 358 -3.02 6.83 15.62
C GLU A 358 -3.86 6.18 14.52
N ARG A 359 -4.45 7.00 13.67
CA ARG A 359 -5.37 6.58 12.57
C ARG A 359 -4.75 5.62 11.54
N GLY A 360 -3.42 5.55 11.46
CA GLY A 360 -2.69 4.66 10.54
C GLY A 360 -2.50 3.23 11.05
N GLN A 361 -2.80 2.95 12.33
CA GLN A 361 -2.65 1.62 12.89
C GLN A 361 -3.91 0.77 12.65
N ILE A 362 -3.87 0.00 11.58
CA ILE A 362 -4.98 -0.83 11.13
C ILE A 362 -4.59 -2.30 11.07
N TYR A 363 -5.58 -3.15 11.21
CA TYR A 363 -5.50 -4.60 11.08
C TYR A 363 -6.59 -5.10 10.14
N VAL A 364 -6.19 -5.87 9.11
CA VAL A 364 -7.11 -6.48 8.14
C VAL A 364 -7.03 -8.00 8.28
N PRO A 365 -7.98 -8.65 8.99
CA PRO A 365 -7.89 -10.07 9.32
C PRO A 365 -7.71 -11.00 8.12
N ALA A 366 -8.44 -10.75 7.03
CA ALA A 366 -8.35 -11.57 5.82
C ALA A 366 -6.95 -11.53 5.19
N VAL A 367 -6.38 -10.32 5.08
CA VAL A 367 -5.03 -10.13 4.52
C VAL A 367 -3.96 -10.70 5.45
N ASN A 368 -4.12 -10.53 6.76
CA ASN A 368 -3.20 -11.10 7.75
C ASN A 368 -3.03 -12.62 7.56
N TRP A 369 -4.14 -13.35 7.50
CA TRP A 369 -4.08 -14.81 7.37
C TRP A 369 -3.63 -15.27 6.01
N LEU A 370 -3.94 -14.52 4.93
CA LEU A 370 -3.41 -14.80 3.59
C LEU A 370 -1.90 -14.58 3.53
N LEU A 371 -1.39 -13.49 4.11
CA LEU A 371 0.04 -13.25 4.22
C LEU A 371 0.72 -14.29 5.10
N ALA A 372 0.12 -14.65 6.25
CA ALA A 372 0.64 -15.70 7.12
C ALA A 372 0.82 -17.01 6.35
N LEU A 373 -0.22 -17.43 5.62
CA LEU A 373 -0.17 -18.65 4.80
C LEU A 373 0.94 -18.55 3.75
N ALA A 374 0.98 -17.44 2.99
CA ALA A 374 1.98 -17.25 1.95
C ALA A 374 3.42 -17.24 2.51
N THR A 375 3.65 -16.54 3.64
CA THR A 375 4.95 -16.48 4.32
C THR A 375 5.38 -17.86 4.82
N LEU A 376 4.48 -18.61 5.47
CA LEU A 376 4.79 -19.96 5.96
C LEU A 376 5.06 -20.94 4.81
N VAL A 377 4.28 -20.85 3.72
CA VAL A 377 4.53 -21.63 2.50
C VAL A 377 5.91 -21.28 1.93
N ALA A 378 6.27 -19.99 1.85
CA ALA A 378 7.60 -19.58 1.38
C ALA A 378 8.72 -20.18 2.25
N VAL A 379 8.61 -20.11 3.58
CA VAL A 379 9.61 -20.68 4.50
C VAL A 379 9.76 -22.21 4.32
N VAL A 380 8.65 -22.93 4.16
CA VAL A 380 8.66 -24.39 4.00
C VAL A 380 9.19 -24.80 2.62
N VAL A 381 8.78 -24.11 1.56
CA VAL A 381 9.17 -24.43 0.18
C VAL A 381 10.64 -24.14 -0.07
N PHE A 382 11.15 -23.01 0.42
CA PHE A 382 12.53 -22.60 0.16
C PHE A 382 13.52 -23.11 1.20
N GLY A 383 13.14 -23.25 2.47
CA GLY A 383 13.92 -23.90 3.54
C GLY A 383 15.20 -23.17 3.98
N SER A 384 15.67 -22.17 3.25
CA SER A 384 16.89 -21.39 3.56
C SER A 384 16.78 -19.93 3.13
N SER A 385 17.53 -19.05 3.80
CA SER A 385 17.58 -17.63 3.43
C SER A 385 18.22 -17.42 2.06
N ASP A 386 19.18 -18.24 1.66
CA ASP A 386 19.85 -18.20 0.35
C ASP A 386 18.85 -18.50 -0.77
N ALA A 387 17.96 -19.50 -0.63
CA ALA A 387 16.93 -19.79 -1.60
C ALA A 387 15.83 -18.68 -1.67
N LEU A 388 15.45 -18.13 -0.52
CA LEU A 388 14.51 -16.98 -0.46
C LEU A 388 15.11 -15.72 -1.08
N ALA A 389 16.41 -15.49 -0.98
CA ALA A 389 17.08 -14.36 -1.62
C ALA A 389 16.95 -14.40 -3.15
N GLY A 390 16.93 -15.59 -3.76
CA GLY A 390 16.62 -15.77 -5.18
C GLY A 390 15.20 -15.36 -5.55
N ALA A 391 14.24 -15.58 -4.65
CA ALA A 391 12.83 -15.26 -4.86
C ALA A 391 12.52 -13.75 -4.70
N TYR A 392 13.26 -13.03 -3.86
CA TYR A 392 12.90 -11.72 -3.34
C TYR A 392 13.04 -10.59 -4.37
N GLY A 393 14.18 -10.52 -5.06
CA GLY A 393 14.57 -9.34 -5.84
C GLY A 393 13.65 -8.95 -6.99
N ILE A 394 12.95 -9.91 -7.63
CA ILE A 394 12.19 -9.64 -8.87
C ILE A 394 10.94 -8.76 -8.64
N ALA A 395 10.21 -9.00 -7.55
CA ALA A 395 8.99 -8.23 -7.25
C ALA A 395 9.34 -6.78 -6.92
N VAL A 396 10.36 -6.58 -6.09
CA VAL A 396 10.79 -5.25 -5.65
C VAL A 396 11.41 -4.46 -6.80
N SER A 397 12.26 -5.09 -7.65
CA SER A 397 12.83 -4.41 -8.81
C SER A 397 11.78 -4.00 -9.84
N ALA A 398 10.77 -4.84 -10.08
CA ALA A 398 9.63 -4.49 -10.93
C ALA A 398 8.81 -3.33 -10.35
N LEU A 399 8.53 -3.34 -9.04
CA LEU A 399 7.85 -2.27 -8.33
C LEU A 399 8.61 -0.95 -8.42
N MET A 400 9.94 -0.98 -8.23
CA MET A 400 10.79 0.22 -8.34
C MET A 400 10.75 0.82 -9.75
N GLY A 401 10.75 0.00 -10.80
CA GLY A 401 10.59 0.47 -12.18
C GLY A 401 9.23 1.14 -12.43
N ILE A 402 8.15 0.54 -11.90
CA ILE A 402 6.80 1.12 -11.97
C ILE A 402 6.75 2.46 -11.22
N THR A 403 7.31 2.54 -10.02
CA THR A 403 7.36 3.77 -9.22
C THR A 403 8.12 4.87 -9.96
N THR A 404 9.25 4.55 -10.61
CA THR A 404 10.01 5.52 -11.40
C THR A 404 9.23 6.02 -12.61
N LEU A 405 8.50 5.14 -13.29
CA LEU A 405 7.63 5.50 -14.40
C LEU A 405 6.51 6.45 -13.97
N LEU A 406 5.81 6.12 -12.87
CA LEU A 406 4.74 6.98 -12.33
C LEU A 406 5.30 8.32 -11.86
N ALA A 407 6.47 8.35 -11.21
CA ALA A 407 7.14 9.58 -10.79
C ALA A 407 7.52 10.46 -11.99
N ALA A 408 7.96 9.88 -13.10
CA ALA A 408 8.23 10.60 -14.35
C ALA A 408 6.97 11.29 -14.89
N LEU A 409 5.84 10.59 -14.90
CA LEU A 409 4.56 11.14 -15.36
C LEU A 409 4.03 12.25 -14.44
N ILE A 410 4.21 12.10 -13.12
CA ILE A 410 3.88 13.15 -12.15
C ILE A 410 4.76 14.38 -12.39
N ALA A 411 6.06 14.21 -12.62
CA ALA A 411 6.97 15.32 -12.92
C ALA A 411 6.57 16.06 -14.19
N LEU A 412 6.16 15.36 -15.26
CA LEU A 412 5.62 15.98 -16.48
C LEU A 412 4.33 16.75 -16.18
N ARG A 413 3.43 16.21 -15.38
CA ARG A 413 2.19 16.89 -14.96
C ARG A 413 2.46 18.15 -14.14
N TRP A 414 3.55 18.19 -13.38
CA TRP A 414 4.00 19.37 -12.64
C TRP A 414 4.71 20.42 -13.51
N GLY A 415 4.83 20.18 -14.81
CA GLY A 415 5.40 21.14 -15.77
C GLY A 415 6.94 21.08 -15.91
N TYR A 416 7.59 20.03 -15.41
CA TYR A 416 9.01 19.81 -15.71
C TYR A 416 9.19 19.50 -17.19
N SER A 417 10.26 20.02 -17.79
CA SER A 417 10.57 19.76 -19.21
C SER A 417 10.83 18.27 -19.48
N LEU A 418 10.40 17.79 -20.64
CA LEU A 418 10.63 16.39 -21.04
C LEU A 418 12.12 16.01 -20.98
N ALA A 419 13.01 16.93 -21.38
CA ALA A 419 14.46 16.71 -21.32
C ALA A 419 14.94 16.47 -19.88
N ALA A 420 14.47 17.27 -18.90
CA ALA A 420 14.83 17.09 -17.50
C ALA A 420 14.27 15.77 -16.94
N VAL A 421 13.03 15.43 -17.29
CA VAL A 421 12.41 14.16 -16.85
C VAL A 421 13.15 12.97 -17.46
N LEU A 422 13.48 13.01 -18.74
CA LEU A 422 14.26 11.94 -19.38
C LEU A 422 15.68 11.84 -18.82
N ALA A 423 16.33 12.96 -18.52
CA ALA A 423 17.67 12.93 -17.93
C ALA A 423 17.67 12.31 -16.53
N VAL A 424 16.72 12.66 -15.67
CA VAL A 424 16.70 12.20 -14.27
C VAL A 424 15.94 10.87 -14.15
N ASN A 425 14.65 10.84 -14.52
CA ASN A 425 13.86 9.62 -14.34
C ASN A 425 14.25 8.53 -15.36
N GLY A 426 14.67 8.90 -16.58
CA GLY A 426 15.20 7.97 -17.57
C GLY A 426 16.49 7.29 -17.10
N PHE A 427 17.39 8.04 -16.44
CA PHE A 427 18.58 7.48 -15.82
C PHE A 427 18.23 6.44 -14.74
N PHE A 428 17.32 6.78 -13.80
CA PHE A 428 16.91 5.83 -12.76
C PHE A 428 16.12 4.66 -13.33
N LEU A 429 15.28 4.88 -14.33
CA LEU A 429 14.56 3.79 -14.99
C LEU A 429 15.52 2.81 -15.68
N ALA A 430 16.60 3.32 -16.30
CA ALA A 430 17.62 2.45 -16.88
C ALA A 430 18.28 1.56 -15.81
N ILE A 431 18.61 2.14 -14.64
CA ILE A 431 19.13 1.37 -13.50
C ILE A 431 18.11 0.32 -13.03
N ASP A 432 16.85 0.71 -12.86
CA ASP A 432 15.79 -0.21 -12.43
C ASP A 432 15.60 -1.36 -13.42
N LEU A 433 15.67 -1.10 -14.73
CA LEU A 433 15.58 -2.13 -15.76
C LEU A 433 16.78 -3.08 -15.75
N VAL A 434 17.98 -2.57 -15.47
CA VAL A 434 19.17 -3.43 -15.28
C VAL A 434 19.01 -4.34 -14.08
N PHE A 435 18.52 -3.82 -12.94
CA PHE A 435 18.24 -4.66 -11.77
C PHE A 435 17.09 -5.64 -12.01
N LEU A 436 16.04 -5.23 -12.72
CA LEU A 436 14.95 -6.12 -13.10
C LEU A 436 15.45 -7.25 -14.00
N ALA A 437 16.27 -6.95 -15.00
CA ALA A 437 16.89 -7.95 -15.87
C ALA A 437 17.79 -8.89 -15.07
N ALA A 438 18.60 -8.36 -14.14
CA ALA A 438 19.46 -9.15 -13.27
C ALA A 438 18.65 -10.09 -12.35
N ASN A 439 17.58 -9.61 -11.72
CA ASN A 439 16.72 -10.45 -10.88
C ASN A 439 15.87 -11.45 -11.69
N SER A 440 15.58 -11.14 -12.96
CA SER A 440 14.83 -12.06 -13.85
C SER A 440 15.60 -13.34 -14.18
N THR A 441 16.93 -13.36 -14.03
CA THR A 441 17.74 -14.59 -14.18
C THR A 441 17.38 -15.65 -13.15
N LYS A 442 16.90 -15.21 -11.98
CA LYS A 442 16.49 -16.07 -10.84
C LYS A 442 15.00 -16.44 -10.85
N LEU A 443 14.29 -16.15 -11.95
CA LEU A 443 12.85 -16.41 -12.06
C LEU A 443 12.48 -17.86 -11.73
N LEU A 444 13.19 -18.82 -12.29
CA LEU A 444 12.93 -20.25 -12.10
C LEU A 444 13.48 -20.78 -10.76
N GLU A 445 14.46 -20.11 -10.16
CA GLU A 445 15.06 -20.50 -8.88
C GLU A 445 14.18 -20.12 -7.67
N GLY A 446 13.19 -19.20 -7.89
CA GLY A 446 12.29 -18.79 -6.80
C GLY A 446 11.49 -17.53 -7.11
N GLY A 447 11.92 -16.69 -8.05
CA GLY A 447 11.26 -15.44 -8.41
C GLY A 447 9.82 -15.59 -8.91
N TRP A 448 9.42 -16.80 -9.31
CA TRP A 448 8.03 -17.11 -9.67
C TRP A 448 7.05 -16.93 -8.51
N PHE A 449 7.47 -17.19 -7.26
CA PHE A 449 6.58 -17.22 -6.10
C PHE A 449 5.92 -15.85 -5.82
N PRO A 450 6.68 -14.74 -5.61
CA PRO A 450 6.07 -13.43 -5.42
C PRO A 450 5.30 -12.93 -6.64
N LEU A 451 5.70 -13.33 -7.85
CA LEU A 451 4.99 -12.95 -9.07
C LEU A 451 3.64 -13.66 -9.18
N VAL A 452 3.54 -14.93 -8.80
CA VAL A 452 2.25 -15.65 -8.75
C VAL A 452 1.32 -15.01 -7.73
N LEU A 453 1.83 -14.64 -6.55
CA LEU A 453 1.04 -13.95 -5.54
C LEU A 453 0.58 -12.57 -6.06
N ALA A 454 1.49 -11.78 -6.61
CA ALA A 454 1.17 -10.48 -7.20
C ALA A 454 0.16 -10.59 -8.36
N PHE A 455 0.35 -11.55 -9.27
CA PHE A 455 -0.59 -11.82 -10.34
C PHE A 455 -1.99 -12.17 -9.80
N THR A 456 -2.06 -13.03 -8.78
CA THR A 456 -3.33 -13.40 -8.15
C THR A 456 -4.04 -12.18 -7.57
N VAL A 457 -3.33 -11.35 -6.80
CA VAL A 457 -3.90 -10.12 -6.21
C VAL A 457 -4.33 -9.13 -7.30
N ALA A 458 -3.47 -8.87 -8.29
CA ALA A 458 -3.80 -7.99 -9.42
C ALA A 458 -5.02 -8.48 -10.20
N PHE A 459 -5.09 -9.78 -10.44
CA PHE A 459 -6.22 -10.43 -11.12
C PHE A 459 -7.53 -10.25 -10.32
N LEU A 460 -7.51 -10.42 -8.99
CA LEU A 460 -8.66 -10.18 -8.12
C LEU A 460 -9.08 -8.70 -8.16
N MET A 461 -8.13 -7.75 -8.07
CA MET A 461 -8.40 -6.32 -8.19
C MET A 461 -9.05 -5.96 -9.54
N LEU A 462 -8.48 -6.43 -10.65
CA LEU A 462 -9.00 -6.17 -11.98
C LEU A 462 -10.37 -6.83 -12.21
N THR A 463 -10.62 -7.99 -11.59
CA THR A 463 -11.92 -8.67 -11.65
C THR A 463 -12.98 -7.88 -10.88
N TRP A 464 -12.63 -7.42 -9.68
CA TRP A 464 -13.50 -6.58 -8.86
C TRP A 464 -13.89 -5.28 -9.57
N MET A 465 -12.90 -4.57 -10.12
CA MET A 465 -13.16 -3.32 -10.85
C MET A 465 -14.03 -3.53 -12.09
N LYS A 466 -13.74 -4.59 -12.88
CA LYS A 466 -14.55 -4.89 -14.05
C LYS A 466 -15.96 -5.28 -13.66
N GLY A 467 -16.14 -6.09 -12.61
CA GLY A 467 -17.44 -6.49 -12.09
C GLY A 467 -18.27 -5.30 -11.61
N ASN A 468 -17.64 -4.36 -10.88
CA ASN A 468 -18.32 -3.13 -10.46
C ASN A 468 -18.76 -2.25 -11.64
N ARG A 469 -17.95 -2.17 -12.72
CA ARG A 469 -18.36 -1.44 -13.95
C ARG A 469 -19.54 -2.09 -14.65
N VAL A 470 -19.55 -3.41 -14.76
CA VAL A 470 -20.68 -4.16 -15.35
C VAL A 470 -21.92 -3.97 -14.50
N LEU A 471 -21.80 -4.12 -13.19
CA LEU A 471 -22.91 -3.92 -12.25
C LEU A 471 -23.49 -2.49 -12.35
N GLU A 472 -22.63 -1.49 -12.46
CA GLU A 472 -23.07 -0.10 -12.60
C GLU A 472 -23.80 0.14 -13.94
N ALA A 473 -23.31 -0.43 -15.03
CA ALA A 473 -23.98 -0.35 -16.33
C ALA A 473 -25.38 -1.02 -16.34
N VAL A 474 -25.55 -2.10 -15.55
CA VAL A 474 -26.86 -2.74 -15.36
C VAL A 474 -27.78 -1.92 -14.46
N ARG A 475 -27.24 -1.24 -13.47
CA ARG A 475 -28.00 -0.39 -12.52
C ARG A 475 -28.48 0.93 -13.14
N GLU A 476 -27.69 1.53 -14.02
CA GLU A 476 -27.96 2.85 -14.58
C GLU A 476 -29.37 2.95 -15.21
N PRO A 477 -29.81 2.03 -16.10
CA PRO A 477 -31.16 2.05 -16.67
C PRO A 477 -32.27 1.73 -15.65
N LEU A 478 -31.95 1.06 -14.54
CA LEU A 478 -32.92 0.72 -13.48
C LEU A 478 -33.15 1.88 -12.50
N ARG A 479 -32.30 2.90 -12.52
CA ARG A 479 -32.47 4.10 -11.70
C ARG A 479 -33.65 4.95 -12.17
N GLN A 480 -34.55 5.24 -11.26
CA GLN A 480 -35.65 6.16 -11.55
C GLN A 480 -35.16 7.61 -11.52
N LYS A 481 -35.53 8.40 -12.52
CA LYS A 481 -35.29 9.84 -12.51
C LYS A 481 -36.09 10.48 -11.38
N GLU A 482 -35.52 11.44 -10.69
CA GLU A 482 -36.17 12.15 -9.59
C GLU A 482 -37.53 12.74 -10.01
N SER A 483 -37.58 13.40 -11.16
CA SER A 483 -38.82 14.00 -11.68
C SER A 483 -39.95 12.99 -11.91
N ALA A 484 -39.63 11.81 -12.44
CA ALA A 484 -40.61 10.73 -12.66
C ALA A 484 -41.08 10.12 -11.34
N PHE A 485 -40.19 9.94 -10.39
CA PHE A 485 -40.54 9.45 -9.06
C PHE A 485 -41.45 10.41 -8.31
N LEU A 486 -41.14 11.70 -8.33
CA LEU A 486 -41.89 12.73 -7.68
C LEU A 486 -43.27 12.90 -8.33
N ALA A 487 -43.40 12.82 -9.66
CA ALA A 487 -44.68 12.83 -10.37
C ALA A 487 -45.55 11.63 -9.97
N ARG A 488 -44.95 10.44 -9.76
CA ARG A 488 -45.66 9.27 -9.29
C ARG A 488 -46.16 9.41 -7.84
N LEU A 489 -45.35 10.00 -6.95
CA LEU A 489 -45.78 10.30 -5.57
C LEU A 489 -46.93 11.28 -5.54
N ALA A 490 -46.94 12.26 -6.47
CA ALA A 490 -48.03 13.23 -6.61
C ALA A 490 -49.36 12.59 -7.05
N SER A 491 -49.30 11.63 -8.00
CA SER A 491 -50.46 10.93 -8.50
C SER A 491 -50.99 9.84 -7.57
N HIS A 492 -50.11 9.24 -6.80
CA HIS A 492 -50.43 8.15 -5.85
C HIS A 492 -49.68 8.38 -4.55
N PRO A 493 -50.19 9.24 -3.64
CA PRO A 493 -49.52 9.56 -2.39
C PRO A 493 -49.43 8.33 -1.48
N PRO A 494 -48.25 7.99 -0.98
CA PRO A 494 -48.06 6.90 -0.04
C PRO A 494 -48.53 7.26 1.37
N VAL A 495 -48.75 6.26 2.20
CA VAL A 495 -48.99 6.45 3.64
C VAL A 495 -47.72 7.01 4.28
N THR A 496 -47.88 8.12 5.03
CA THR A 496 -46.72 8.75 5.72
C THR A 496 -46.49 8.13 7.08
N LEU A 497 -45.23 7.77 7.32
CA LEU A 497 -44.76 7.24 8.59
C LEU A 497 -43.98 8.31 9.36
N PRO A 498 -44.07 8.39 10.69
CA PRO A 498 -43.27 9.34 11.46
C PRO A 498 -41.79 8.99 11.43
N GLY A 499 -40.94 10.00 11.65
CA GLY A 499 -39.48 9.83 11.74
C GLY A 499 -38.74 10.07 10.40
N THR A 500 -37.45 9.78 10.43
CA THR A 500 -36.53 9.99 9.30
C THR A 500 -36.07 8.67 8.68
N ALA A 501 -36.21 8.53 7.37
CA ALA A 501 -35.64 7.42 6.60
C ALA A 501 -34.41 7.86 5.81
N ALA A 502 -33.28 7.23 6.03
CA ALA A 502 -32.04 7.46 5.30
C ALA A 502 -31.77 6.31 4.32
N PHE A 503 -31.78 6.61 3.04
CA PHE A 503 -31.51 5.64 1.97
C PHE A 503 -30.10 5.79 1.44
N LEU A 504 -29.29 4.74 1.55
CA LEU A 504 -27.93 4.74 1.02
C LEU A 504 -27.98 4.54 -0.51
N SER A 505 -27.24 5.39 -1.21
CA SER A 505 -27.10 5.37 -2.65
C SER A 505 -25.62 5.28 -3.05
N ALA A 506 -25.32 4.47 -4.06
CA ALA A 506 -24.00 4.45 -4.67
C ALA A 506 -23.78 5.62 -5.65
N ALA A 507 -24.85 6.28 -6.10
CA ALA A 507 -24.79 7.41 -7.02
C ALA A 507 -25.29 8.69 -6.38
N SER A 508 -24.70 9.80 -6.80
CA SER A 508 -25.07 11.16 -6.37
C SER A 508 -26.33 11.70 -7.07
N GLU A 509 -26.88 10.98 -8.04
CA GLU A 509 -28.07 11.39 -8.80
C GLU A 509 -29.11 10.27 -8.87
N GLY A 510 -30.36 10.63 -9.10
CA GLY A 510 -31.48 9.69 -9.19
C GLY A 510 -31.97 9.16 -7.85
N ILE A 511 -33.00 8.32 -7.90
CA ILE A 511 -33.63 7.72 -6.72
C ILE A 511 -32.96 6.37 -6.40
N PRO A 512 -32.54 6.13 -5.15
CA PRO A 512 -32.02 4.83 -4.74
C PRO A 512 -33.04 3.71 -5.00
N MET A 513 -32.56 2.57 -5.52
CA MET A 513 -33.43 1.42 -5.84
C MET A 513 -34.20 0.91 -4.61
N ALA A 514 -33.58 0.95 -3.44
CA ALA A 514 -34.21 0.59 -2.18
C ALA A 514 -35.43 1.47 -1.88
N LEU A 515 -35.34 2.79 -2.09
CA LEU A 515 -36.45 3.72 -1.93
C LEU A 515 -37.55 3.46 -2.96
N GLY A 516 -37.19 3.31 -4.24
CA GLY A 516 -38.15 3.03 -5.30
C GLY A 516 -38.97 1.76 -5.00
N ARG A 517 -38.31 0.68 -4.62
CA ARG A 517 -38.95 -0.61 -4.28
C ARG A 517 -39.77 -0.54 -3.01
N LEU A 518 -39.30 0.16 -1.97
CA LEU A 518 -40.05 0.31 -0.74
C LEU A 518 -41.40 0.98 -1.04
N VAL A 519 -41.38 2.11 -1.73
CA VAL A 519 -42.63 2.83 -2.08
C VAL A 519 -43.55 1.99 -2.97
N GLU A 520 -42.98 1.29 -3.96
CA GLU A 520 -43.74 0.46 -4.88
C GLU A 520 -44.48 -0.72 -4.18
N ARG A 521 -43.81 -1.35 -3.22
CA ARG A 521 -44.32 -2.57 -2.57
C ARG A 521 -45.10 -2.30 -1.29
N SER A 522 -44.60 -1.38 -0.43
CA SER A 522 -45.23 -1.08 0.86
C SER A 522 -46.24 0.08 0.82
N ARG A 523 -46.16 0.95 -0.23
CA ARG A 523 -46.96 2.17 -0.38
C ARG A 523 -46.87 3.10 0.83
N CYS A 524 -45.75 3.08 1.56
CA CYS A 524 -45.46 3.95 2.68
C CYS A 524 -44.14 4.72 2.48
N LEU A 525 -44.05 5.88 3.12
CA LEU A 525 -42.88 6.76 3.06
C LEU A 525 -42.78 7.56 4.36
N HIS A 526 -41.56 7.79 4.85
CA HIS A 526 -41.36 8.57 6.06
C HIS A 526 -41.54 10.07 5.81
N GLU A 527 -41.84 10.80 6.88
CA GLU A 527 -42.03 12.27 6.83
C GLU A 527 -40.78 12.99 6.34
N ARG A 528 -39.62 12.45 6.71
CA ARG A 528 -38.31 13.00 6.34
C ARG A 528 -37.49 11.93 5.63
N ILE A 529 -36.86 12.30 4.52
CA ILE A 529 -36.09 11.37 3.70
C ILE A 529 -34.71 11.96 3.43
N LEU A 530 -33.68 11.20 3.76
CA LEU A 530 -32.29 11.52 3.41
C LEU A 530 -31.78 10.52 2.36
N LEU A 531 -31.33 11.04 1.23
CA LEU A 531 -30.62 10.27 0.20
C LEU A 531 -29.13 10.44 0.45
N ILE A 532 -28.48 9.42 1.03
CA ILE A 532 -27.08 9.51 1.46
C ILE A 532 -26.18 8.86 0.45
N THR A 533 -25.18 9.60 -0.03
CA THR A 533 -24.10 9.10 -0.88
C THR A 533 -22.77 9.37 -0.23
N VAL A 534 -21.88 8.37 -0.16
CA VAL A 534 -20.51 8.53 0.32
C VAL A 534 -19.57 8.55 -0.88
N ILE A 535 -18.75 9.59 -0.97
CA ILE A 535 -17.73 9.75 -2.00
C ILE A 535 -16.37 9.76 -1.34
N TYR A 536 -15.48 8.89 -1.80
CA TYR A 536 -14.07 8.96 -1.43
C TYR A 536 -13.32 9.83 -2.44
N GLU A 537 -12.67 10.87 -1.92
CA GLU A 537 -11.89 11.81 -2.71
C GLU A 537 -10.49 11.26 -3.03
N GLU A 538 -9.85 11.84 -4.04
CA GLU A 538 -8.43 11.57 -4.35
C GLU A 538 -7.46 12.21 -3.34
N GLU A 539 -7.99 12.91 -2.34
CA GLU A 539 -7.25 13.51 -1.24
C GLU A 539 -7.21 12.54 -0.06
N PRO A 540 -6.11 12.51 0.71
CA PRO A 540 -6.01 11.64 1.87
C PRO A 540 -7.04 11.95 2.96
N ILE A 541 -7.25 13.25 3.23
CA ILE A 541 -8.09 13.72 4.34
C ILE A 541 -8.97 14.88 3.86
N VAL A 542 -10.28 14.75 4.06
CA VAL A 542 -11.27 15.83 3.88
C VAL A 542 -11.57 16.45 5.25
N PRO A 543 -11.41 17.77 5.42
CA PRO A 543 -11.74 18.46 6.67
C PRO A 543 -13.22 18.30 7.05
N ALA A 544 -13.53 18.32 8.35
CA ALA A 544 -14.89 18.18 8.85
C ALA A 544 -15.87 19.25 8.28
N THR A 545 -15.36 20.44 8.02
CA THR A 545 -16.13 21.56 7.44
C THR A 545 -16.51 21.37 5.99
N GLN A 546 -15.84 20.48 5.27
CA GLN A 546 -16.10 20.16 3.85
C GLN A 546 -16.68 18.75 3.68
N ARG A 547 -16.98 18.06 4.79
CA ARG A 547 -17.37 16.64 4.80
C ARG A 547 -18.77 16.41 4.26
N ALA A 548 -19.69 17.34 4.42
CA ALA A 548 -21.08 17.18 4.01
C ALA A 548 -21.51 18.27 3.06
N GLN A 549 -22.23 17.87 2.01
CA GLN A 549 -22.99 18.75 1.14
C GLN A 549 -24.45 18.31 1.21
N VAL A 550 -25.36 19.26 1.45
CA VAL A 550 -26.80 18.99 1.52
C VAL A 550 -27.51 19.77 0.43
N THR A 551 -28.30 19.08 -0.37
CA THR A 551 -29.11 19.67 -1.43
C THR A 551 -30.56 19.24 -1.29
N LEU A 552 -31.49 20.20 -1.41
CA LEU A 552 -32.91 19.92 -1.34
C LEU A 552 -33.36 19.32 -2.68
N VAL A 553 -33.80 18.07 -2.70
CA VAL A 553 -34.27 17.38 -3.93
C VAL A 553 -35.66 17.87 -4.36
N ALA A 554 -36.47 18.32 -3.41
CA ALA A 554 -37.89 18.56 -3.63
C ALA A 554 -38.36 20.01 -3.43
N SER A 555 -37.53 21.02 -3.73
CA SER A 555 -37.91 22.44 -3.58
C SER A 555 -39.16 22.87 -4.40
N GLY A 556 -39.45 22.19 -5.50
CA GLY A 556 -40.63 22.45 -6.35
C GLY A 556 -41.94 21.83 -5.84
N ILE A 557 -41.88 20.82 -4.98
CA ILE A 557 -43.03 20.00 -4.59
C ILE A 557 -43.78 20.59 -3.38
N ARG A 558 -43.10 21.33 -2.52
CA ARG A 558 -43.75 22.07 -1.44
C ARG A 558 -44.94 23.00 -1.89
N LYS A 559 -44.94 23.40 -3.16
CA LYS A 559 -46.03 24.22 -3.74
C LYS A 559 -47.12 23.43 -4.46
N ALA A 560 -46.81 22.18 -4.89
CA ALA A 560 -47.71 21.43 -5.77
C ALA A 560 -48.62 20.42 -5.05
N ILE A 561 -48.20 19.95 -3.84
CA ILE A 561 -48.94 18.95 -3.09
C ILE A 561 -49.27 19.54 -1.72
N SER A 562 -50.54 19.78 -1.49
CA SER A 562 -51.08 20.29 -0.23
C SER A 562 -50.62 19.44 0.95
N GLN A 563 -50.15 20.10 2.01
CA GLN A 563 -49.97 19.71 3.40
C GLN A 563 -49.10 18.49 3.78
N TYR A 564 -48.75 17.54 2.90
CA TYR A 564 -48.08 16.27 3.27
C TYR A 564 -46.98 15.84 2.31
N THR A 565 -46.08 16.72 1.92
CA THR A 565 -44.92 16.29 1.12
C THR A 565 -43.74 16.04 2.05
N PRO A 566 -43.18 14.82 2.11
CA PRO A 566 -42.02 14.55 2.90
C PRO A 566 -40.85 15.42 2.44
N GLY A 567 -40.17 16.05 3.36
CA GLY A 567 -38.92 16.73 3.08
C GLY A 567 -37.90 15.70 2.56
N MET A 568 -37.44 15.88 1.31
CA MET A 568 -36.44 14.99 0.72
C MET A 568 -35.16 15.78 0.49
N GLU A 569 -34.11 15.37 1.16
CA GLU A 569 -32.79 15.99 1.09
C GLU A 569 -31.75 14.97 0.64
N ARG A 570 -30.82 15.43 -0.19
CA ARG A 570 -29.67 14.67 -0.61
C ARG A 570 -28.46 15.11 0.19
N VAL A 571 -27.83 14.16 0.85
CA VAL A 571 -26.61 14.36 1.64
C VAL A 571 -25.47 13.62 0.96
N VAL A 572 -24.50 14.37 0.46
CA VAL A 572 -23.26 13.79 -0.06
C VAL A 572 -22.16 13.96 0.99
N LEU A 573 -21.61 12.84 1.44
CA LEU A 573 -20.54 12.79 2.41
C LEU A 573 -19.22 12.54 1.71
N HIS A 574 -18.28 13.45 1.90
CA HIS A 574 -16.94 13.40 1.30
C HIS A 574 -15.92 12.90 2.33
N TYR A 575 -15.19 11.85 1.99
CA TYR A 575 -14.12 11.29 2.81
C TYR A 575 -12.86 11.16 1.97
N GLY A 576 -11.71 11.40 2.60
CA GLY A 576 -10.43 11.10 1.97
C GLY A 576 -10.09 9.61 2.00
N PHE A 577 -9.18 9.17 1.12
CA PHE A 577 -8.81 7.75 1.02
C PHE A 577 -8.02 7.20 2.23
N MET A 578 -7.63 8.04 3.19
CA MET A 578 -7.04 7.64 4.47
C MET A 578 -8.06 7.72 5.62
N GLN A 579 -9.30 8.10 5.35
CA GLN A 579 -10.33 8.24 6.37
C GLN A 579 -11.31 7.05 6.32
N THR A 580 -11.71 6.55 7.46
CA THR A 580 -12.81 5.59 7.56
C THR A 580 -14.12 6.35 7.48
N ALA A 581 -14.95 6.02 6.51
CA ALA A 581 -16.25 6.66 6.37
C ALA A 581 -17.20 6.17 7.47
N SER A 582 -17.79 7.12 8.20
CA SER A 582 -18.85 6.89 9.17
C SER A 582 -20.04 7.80 8.81
N ILE A 583 -21.14 7.21 8.38
CA ILE A 583 -22.35 7.99 8.05
C ILE A 583 -22.90 8.72 9.27
N PRO A 584 -23.02 8.12 10.47
CA PRO A 584 -23.48 8.85 11.65
C PRO A 584 -22.61 10.08 11.97
N GLU A 585 -21.27 9.95 11.92
CA GLU A 585 -20.37 11.09 12.14
C GLU A 585 -20.49 12.15 11.02
N GLY A 586 -20.65 11.72 9.77
CA GLY A 586 -20.86 12.62 8.65
C GLY A 586 -22.15 13.44 8.77
N LEU A 587 -23.24 12.83 9.23
CA LEU A 587 -24.51 13.52 9.51
C LEU A 587 -24.37 14.48 10.69
N GLN A 588 -23.64 14.11 11.75
CA GLN A 588 -23.33 15.02 12.86
C GLN A 588 -22.53 16.25 12.37
N CYS A 589 -21.58 16.06 11.47
CA CYS A 589 -20.88 17.18 10.84
C CYS A 589 -21.80 18.09 10.04
N ALA A 590 -22.80 17.51 9.32
CA ALA A 590 -23.80 18.30 8.58
C ALA A 590 -24.67 19.12 9.52
N VAL A 591 -25.09 18.57 10.65
CA VAL A 591 -25.84 19.29 11.70
C VAL A 591 -24.99 20.38 12.34
N ALA A 592 -23.76 20.06 12.73
CA ALA A 592 -22.84 21.02 13.33
C ALA A 592 -22.51 22.22 12.40
N SER A 593 -22.54 21.98 11.10
CA SER A 593 -22.35 23.01 10.06
C SER A 593 -23.63 23.78 9.71
N GLY A 594 -24.76 23.49 10.36
CA GLY A 594 -26.06 24.12 10.07
C GLY A 594 -26.66 23.74 8.73
N LEU A 595 -26.17 22.69 8.06
CA LEU A 595 -26.63 22.22 6.77
C LEU A 595 -27.85 21.30 6.90
N LEU A 596 -28.01 20.65 8.06
CA LEU A 596 -29.10 19.73 8.35
C LEU A 596 -29.66 20.02 9.76
N PRO A 597 -31.00 20.06 9.95
CA PRO A 597 -31.60 20.17 11.28
C PRO A 597 -31.30 18.95 12.17
N ALA A 598 -31.06 19.14 13.45
CA ALA A 598 -30.77 18.05 14.38
C ALA A 598 -31.88 16.99 14.44
N GLU A 599 -33.13 17.41 14.29
CA GLU A 599 -34.30 16.52 14.27
C GLU A 599 -34.23 15.41 13.22
N PHE A 600 -33.43 15.59 12.14
CA PHE A 600 -33.27 14.59 11.08
C PHE A 600 -32.45 13.39 11.52
N ILE A 601 -31.66 13.51 12.57
CA ILE A 601 -30.76 12.43 13.04
C ILE A 601 -31.18 11.81 14.37
N GLU A 602 -32.19 12.37 15.06
CA GLU A 602 -32.65 11.87 16.39
C GLU A 602 -33.39 10.53 16.28
N ASP A 603 -34.29 10.39 15.30
CA ASP A 603 -35.06 9.16 15.03
C ASP A 603 -34.89 8.74 13.59
N ILE A 604 -33.67 8.18 13.28
CA ILE A 604 -33.28 7.81 11.92
C ILE A 604 -33.28 6.30 11.72
N THR A 605 -33.94 5.86 10.65
CA THR A 605 -33.85 4.46 10.17
C THR A 605 -33.06 4.42 8.86
N TYR A 606 -32.00 3.63 8.82
CA TYR A 606 -31.13 3.47 7.66
C TYR A 606 -31.60 2.32 6.76
N PHE A 607 -31.98 2.61 5.54
CA PHE A 607 -32.32 1.63 4.51
C PHE A 607 -31.12 1.36 3.60
N VAL A 608 -30.61 0.14 3.65
CA VAL A 608 -29.42 -0.29 2.92
C VAL A 608 -29.82 -1.31 1.87
N GLY A 609 -29.48 -1.05 0.61
CA GLY A 609 -29.67 -2.04 -0.45
C GLY A 609 -28.70 -3.20 -0.28
N HIS A 610 -29.22 -4.43 -0.18
CA HIS A 610 -28.45 -5.66 -0.26
C HIS A 610 -28.68 -6.33 -1.62
N GLU A 611 -27.62 -6.42 -2.44
CA GLU A 611 -27.71 -6.93 -3.80
C GLU A 611 -27.13 -8.33 -3.89
N ALA A 612 -27.97 -9.29 -4.22
CA ALA A 612 -27.57 -10.63 -4.62
C ALA A 612 -27.25 -10.62 -6.12
N ILE A 613 -26.01 -10.93 -6.47
CA ILE A 613 -25.56 -10.98 -7.86
C ILE A 613 -25.73 -12.40 -8.39
N ILE A 614 -26.44 -12.51 -9.49
CA ILE A 614 -26.67 -13.76 -10.21
C ILE A 614 -25.97 -13.65 -11.57
N PRO A 615 -25.04 -14.58 -11.90
CA PRO A 615 -24.45 -14.64 -13.24
C PRO A 615 -25.53 -14.90 -14.30
N SER A 616 -25.55 -14.08 -15.34
CA SER A 616 -26.53 -14.22 -16.43
C SER A 616 -25.92 -14.90 -17.64
N PRO A 617 -26.54 -15.97 -18.18
CA PRO A 617 -26.05 -16.61 -19.40
C PRO A 617 -26.35 -15.77 -20.67
N THR A 618 -27.25 -14.78 -20.59
CA THR A 618 -27.75 -14.03 -21.75
C THR A 618 -27.09 -12.67 -21.94
N ASN A 619 -26.41 -12.14 -20.92
CA ASN A 619 -25.80 -10.82 -20.98
C ASN A 619 -24.36 -10.84 -20.44
N PRO A 620 -23.40 -11.50 -21.13
CA PRO A 620 -22.06 -11.70 -20.62
C PRO A 620 -21.29 -10.37 -20.59
N GLY A 621 -21.29 -9.70 -19.44
CA GLY A 621 -20.37 -8.58 -19.17
C GLY A 621 -18.93 -9.03 -19.02
N MET A 622 -18.74 -10.30 -18.60
CA MET A 622 -17.46 -11.02 -18.42
C MET A 622 -17.65 -12.48 -18.80
N TYR A 623 -16.56 -13.28 -18.77
CA TYR A 623 -16.67 -14.74 -18.86
C TYR A 623 -17.41 -15.27 -17.61
N SER A 624 -18.29 -16.26 -17.76
CA SER A 624 -19.17 -16.77 -16.68
C SER A 624 -18.42 -17.21 -15.42
N TRP A 625 -17.24 -17.84 -15.56
CA TRP A 625 -16.41 -18.20 -14.42
C TRP A 625 -15.89 -16.98 -13.66
N ARG A 626 -15.61 -15.87 -14.36
CA ARG A 626 -15.13 -14.61 -13.78
C ARG A 626 -16.28 -13.83 -13.12
N GLU A 627 -17.49 -13.92 -13.67
CA GLU A 627 -18.72 -13.43 -13.02
C GLU A 627 -19.00 -14.18 -11.73
N GLY A 628 -18.86 -15.51 -11.75
CA GLY A 628 -18.96 -16.35 -10.55
C GLY A 628 -17.95 -15.95 -9.47
N LEU A 629 -16.71 -15.65 -9.86
CA LEU A 629 -15.68 -15.15 -8.94
C LEU A 629 -16.06 -13.78 -8.37
N TYR A 630 -16.53 -12.86 -9.21
CA TYR A 630 -16.98 -11.53 -8.75
C TYR A 630 -18.17 -11.66 -7.79
N ALA A 631 -19.16 -12.48 -8.11
CA ALA A 631 -20.30 -12.76 -7.24
C ALA A 631 -19.87 -13.38 -5.90
N PHE A 632 -18.87 -14.27 -5.91
CA PHE A 632 -18.26 -14.82 -4.70
C PHE A 632 -17.59 -13.71 -3.87
N MET A 633 -16.78 -12.84 -4.49
CA MET A 633 -16.12 -11.72 -3.82
C MET A 633 -17.16 -10.75 -3.22
N LYS A 634 -18.23 -10.46 -3.93
CA LYS A 634 -19.30 -9.55 -3.49
C LYS A 634 -20.08 -10.13 -2.29
N ARG A 635 -20.36 -11.43 -2.27
CA ARG A 635 -21.04 -12.11 -1.15
C ARG A 635 -20.19 -12.13 0.12
N ASN A 636 -18.86 -12.22 -0.01
CA ASN A 636 -17.93 -12.23 1.10
C ASN A 636 -17.41 -10.84 1.48
N ALA A 637 -17.84 -9.79 0.78
CA ALA A 637 -17.52 -8.41 1.14
C ALA A 637 -18.23 -8.02 2.45
N GLU A 638 -17.63 -7.10 3.18
CA GLU A 638 -18.22 -6.56 4.40
C GLU A 638 -19.58 -5.91 4.09
N ARG A 639 -20.55 -6.11 4.96
CA ARG A 639 -21.89 -5.52 4.80
C ARG A 639 -21.79 -4.00 4.83
N THR A 640 -22.52 -3.34 3.96
CA THR A 640 -22.53 -1.88 3.82
C THR A 640 -22.82 -1.15 5.14
N GLY A 641 -23.74 -1.68 5.95
CA GLY A 641 -24.06 -1.11 7.26
C GLY A 641 -22.89 -1.12 8.23
N ALA A 642 -22.14 -2.23 8.29
CA ALA A 642 -20.94 -2.35 9.12
C ALA A 642 -19.80 -1.48 8.60
N HIS A 643 -19.59 -1.46 7.27
CA HIS A 643 -18.57 -0.66 6.62
C HIS A 643 -18.70 0.84 6.90
N PHE A 644 -19.92 1.36 6.93
CA PHE A 644 -20.20 2.78 7.20
C PHE A 644 -20.55 3.09 8.67
N GLY A 645 -20.31 2.13 9.58
CA GLY A 645 -20.51 2.32 11.02
C GLY A 645 -21.95 2.57 11.44
N LEU A 646 -22.93 2.02 10.72
CA LEU A 646 -24.34 2.20 11.05
C LEU A 646 -24.73 1.42 12.30
N PRO A 647 -25.56 2.00 13.20
CA PRO A 647 -26.08 1.30 14.36
C PRO A 647 -26.99 0.14 13.94
N THR A 648 -26.63 -1.09 14.29
CA THR A 648 -27.33 -2.32 13.82
C THR A 648 -28.82 -2.37 14.11
N ARG A 649 -29.28 -1.70 15.18
CA ARG A 649 -30.70 -1.63 15.55
C ARG A 649 -31.52 -0.68 14.67
N GLN A 650 -30.88 0.20 13.93
CA GLN A 650 -31.50 1.21 13.08
C GLN A 650 -31.37 0.86 11.59
N VAL A 651 -30.83 -0.32 11.23
CA VAL A 651 -30.62 -0.72 9.85
C VAL A 651 -31.69 -1.67 9.36
N VAL A 652 -32.29 -1.34 8.23
CA VAL A 652 -33.21 -2.20 7.46
C VAL A 652 -32.55 -2.53 6.12
N GLU A 653 -32.32 -3.82 5.87
CA GLU A 653 -31.75 -4.28 4.58
C GLU A 653 -32.87 -4.54 3.55
N VAL A 654 -32.76 -3.93 2.39
CA VAL A 654 -33.69 -4.13 1.26
C VAL A 654 -33.01 -5.01 0.22
N GLY A 655 -33.40 -6.27 0.13
CA GLY A 655 -32.86 -7.25 -0.80
C GLY A 655 -33.21 -6.96 -2.26
N THR A 656 -32.24 -7.07 -3.15
CA THR A 656 -32.38 -6.92 -4.61
C THR A 656 -31.55 -7.99 -5.31
N GLU A 657 -32.15 -8.72 -6.26
CA GLU A 657 -31.43 -9.61 -7.17
C GLU A 657 -31.08 -8.84 -8.44
N ILE A 658 -29.84 -8.93 -8.88
CA ILE A 658 -29.33 -8.29 -10.09
C ILE A 658 -28.60 -9.34 -10.91
N GLU A 659 -29.03 -9.55 -12.13
CA GLU A 659 -28.34 -10.41 -13.12
C GLU A 659 -27.28 -9.59 -13.86
N ILE A 660 -26.04 -10.12 -13.94
CA ILE A 660 -24.91 -9.46 -14.61
C ILE A 660 -24.26 -10.41 -15.61
#